data_d2edbfaba53fd03a7b5bff1b1302b1da
#
_entry.id   d2edbfaba53fd03a7b5bff1b1302b1da
#
_cell.length_a   1.000
_cell.length_b   1.000
_cell.length_c   1.000
_cell.angle_alpha   90.00
_cell.angle_beta   90.00
_cell.angle_gamma   90.00
#
_symmetry.space_group_name_H-M   'P 1'
#
loop_
_entity.id
_entity.type
_entity.pdbx_description
1 polymer ?
#
loop_
_entity_poly.entity_id
_entity_poly.type
_entity_poly.pdbx_seq_one_letter_code
_entity_poly.pdbx_strand_id
1 'polypeptide(L)'
;MSKGKFYITTPIYYPSDKLHIGHTYCTVATDAIARYKRLCGYDVMFLTGTDEHGQKIEEKAEAAGVTPKQFVDNIVEGPGGARALWKLMNISNDRFIRTTDDYHVEAVQRIFKKMYEKGDIYKGKYSGMYCTPCESFWTESQLVDGKCPDCGREVHYAEEEAYFFRLSKYAEPVRELLLSGTFLEPASRVNEMIKNFIDPGLEDLCVSRTSFTWGIPVDFDPGHVVYVWVDALFNYCTALGFLNDKYDDYDQYWPADVHMVGKEIVRFHSIIWPAMLMSMGMPLPKKVFGHGWLLLGGGKMSKSKGNVVDPVVLAERYGVDALRYYLLREFPLGSDGNFSNELLISRINTDLANDLGNLLSRTVAMVIKYFGGTLPAEREHDALDDELIAMASSLRETYAGYMDNFGTQQALIEVFKVISRANKYIDETAPWILAKDESKRARLATVLYNLLETLRITVTLLLPFMPDSCVKAFAQIGAAPEQTTWDNAAVWGVLPADVTVHKGETLFPRIDMTKELAELEALKAAKKAAAAPKSAPVLPDVTIDEFAKCDMRVCKVLKCEPVKKSDKLLCFTLDDGSGTDRQILSGIAKYYRPEELVGKTVVAILNLPPRKMMGMASNGMLLSAEKDGKLNLLMLDDSVPAGAQLC
;
A
#
# COMPACT_ATOMS: atom_id res chain seq x y z
N MET A 1 3.64 -27.17 24.05
CA MET A 1 3.38 -27.78 22.73
C MET A 1 2.73 -26.72 21.85
N SER A 2 3.06 -26.63 20.55
CA SER A 2 2.41 -25.72 19.62
C SER A 2 0.91 -26.01 19.52
N LYS A 3 0.07 -24.95 19.43
CA LYS A 3 -1.38 -25.07 19.19
C LYS A 3 -1.72 -25.48 17.75
N GLY A 4 -0.73 -25.72 16.92
CA GLY A 4 -0.85 -26.00 15.51
C GLY A 4 -0.18 -24.93 14.65
N LYS A 5 -0.27 -25.08 13.33
CA LYS A 5 0.26 -24.13 12.35
C LYS A 5 -0.69 -22.96 12.14
N PHE A 6 -0.13 -21.83 11.70
CA PHE A 6 -0.89 -20.69 11.21
C PHE A 6 -0.11 -20.00 10.08
N TYR A 7 -0.61 -20.07 8.86
CA TYR A 7 0.01 -19.43 7.70
C TYR A 7 -0.77 -18.18 7.28
N ILE A 8 -0.12 -17.03 7.38
CA ILE A 8 -0.69 -15.73 7.03
C ILE A 8 0.19 -15.00 6.02
N THR A 9 -0.42 -14.31 5.07
CA THR A 9 0.30 -13.58 4.04
C THR A 9 -0.22 -12.15 3.88
N THR A 10 0.67 -11.22 3.49
CA THR A 10 0.27 -10.00 2.79
C THR A 10 0.07 -10.29 1.30
N PRO A 11 -0.45 -9.36 0.47
CA PRO A 11 -0.16 -9.39 -0.95
C PRO A 11 1.34 -9.18 -1.17
N ILE A 12 1.85 -9.63 -2.29
CA ILE A 12 3.16 -9.19 -2.77
C ILE A 12 3.00 -7.83 -3.44
N TYR A 13 3.90 -6.88 -3.10
CA TYR A 13 3.75 -5.48 -3.48
C TYR A 13 4.42 -5.19 -4.82
N TYR A 14 3.74 -4.46 -5.70
CA TYR A 14 4.25 -4.09 -7.02
C TYR A 14 5.27 -2.94 -6.91
N PRO A 15 6.59 -3.19 -7.12
CA PRO A 15 7.65 -2.24 -6.85
C PRO A 15 7.85 -1.26 -8.03
N SER A 16 6.76 -0.70 -8.51
CA SER A 16 6.86 0.36 -9.54
C SER A 16 7.33 1.69 -8.98
N ASP A 17 7.44 1.81 -7.66
CA ASP A 17 7.93 2.98 -6.92
C ASP A 17 8.05 2.62 -5.42
N LYS A 18 8.63 3.52 -4.59
CA LYS A 18 8.75 3.33 -3.13
C LYS A 18 7.39 3.04 -2.50
N LEU A 19 7.39 2.16 -1.50
CA LEU A 19 6.20 1.83 -0.74
C LEU A 19 5.75 3.03 0.12
N HIS A 20 4.45 3.15 0.37
CA HIS A 20 3.84 4.24 1.13
C HIS A 20 3.02 3.71 2.32
N ILE A 21 2.45 4.60 3.11
CA ILE A 21 1.72 4.26 4.33
C ILE A 21 0.58 3.25 4.11
N GLY A 22 -0.05 3.21 2.92
CA GLY A 22 -1.08 2.21 2.60
C GLY A 22 -0.54 0.78 2.57
N HIS A 23 0.66 0.56 2.01
CA HIS A 23 1.35 -0.73 2.05
C HIS A 23 1.77 -1.07 3.48
N THR A 24 2.27 -0.07 4.23
CA THR A 24 2.65 -0.22 5.63
C THR A 24 1.45 -0.62 6.49
N TYR A 25 0.27 -0.05 6.26
CA TYR A 25 -0.96 -0.40 6.96
C TYR A 25 -1.31 -1.89 6.81
N CYS A 26 -1.34 -2.38 5.57
CA CYS A 26 -1.59 -3.80 5.30
C CYS A 26 -0.58 -4.71 6.02
N THR A 27 0.73 -4.39 5.88
CA THR A 27 1.79 -5.23 6.43
C THR A 27 1.81 -5.20 7.97
N VAL A 28 1.60 -4.03 8.58
CA VAL A 28 1.52 -3.89 10.05
C VAL A 28 0.29 -4.61 10.61
N ALA A 29 -0.85 -4.57 9.90
CA ALA A 29 -2.04 -5.31 10.32
C ALA A 29 -1.80 -6.82 10.27
N THR A 30 -1.20 -7.32 9.20
CA THR A 30 -0.83 -8.73 9.06
C THR A 30 0.18 -9.16 10.13
N ASP A 31 1.19 -8.33 10.39
CA ASP A 31 2.21 -8.56 11.42
C ASP A 31 1.60 -8.62 12.83
N ALA A 32 0.66 -7.74 13.15
CA ALA A 32 -0.01 -7.76 14.45
C ALA A 32 -0.79 -9.07 14.67
N ILE A 33 -1.46 -9.59 13.64
CA ILE A 33 -2.15 -10.88 13.69
C ILE A 33 -1.14 -12.03 13.81
N ALA A 34 -0.04 -12.00 13.05
CA ALA A 34 1.03 -13.01 13.14
C ALA A 34 1.64 -13.04 14.55
N ARG A 35 1.99 -11.89 15.12
CA ARG A 35 2.49 -11.77 16.49
C ARG A 35 1.49 -12.23 17.53
N TYR A 36 0.21 -11.90 17.37
CA TYR A 36 -0.86 -12.38 18.23
C TYR A 36 -0.95 -13.91 18.20
N LYS A 37 -0.93 -14.54 17.03
CA LYS A 37 -0.96 -16.00 16.91
C LYS A 37 0.28 -16.65 17.51
N ARG A 38 1.48 -16.06 17.34
CA ARG A 38 2.71 -16.53 18.04
C ARG A 38 2.59 -16.41 19.56
N LEU A 39 2.07 -15.28 20.04
CA LEU A 39 1.82 -15.10 21.48
C LEU A 39 0.85 -16.16 22.01
N CYS A 40 -0.17 -16.53 21.23
CA CYS A 40 -1.10 -17.62 21.55
C CYS A 40 -0.46 -19.03 21.48
N GLY A 41 0.77 -19.18 21.01
CA GLY A 41 1.49 -20.44 20.92
C GLY A 41 1.31 -21.22 19.61
N TYR A 42 0.88 -20.58 18.53
CA TYR A 42 0.89 -21.16 17.19
C TYR A 42 2.30 -21.13 16.59
N ASP A 43 2.57 -22.11 15.74
CA ASP A 43 3.70 -22.10 14.82
C ASP A 43 3.28 -21.29 13.58
N VAL A 44 3.82 -20.08 13.45
CA VAL A 44 3.36 -19.10 12.46
C VAL A 44 4.36 -18.96 11.34
N MET A 45 3.89 -19.14 10.09
CA MET A 45 4.56 -18.72 8.88
C MET A 45 3.93 -17.40 8.40
N PHE A 46 4.72 -16.33 8.34
CA PHE A 46 4.30 -15.03 7.80
C PHE A 46 5.09 -14.71 6.53
N LEU A 47 4.40 -14.69 5.39
CA LEU A 47 4.95 -14.39 4.07
C LEU A 47 4.57 -12.98 3.61
N THR A 48 5.54 -12.26 3.09
CA THR A 48 5.37 -11.03 2.31
C THR A 48 6.33 -11.06 1.12
N GLY A 49 6.27 -10.09 0.22
CA GLY A 49 7.17 -10.07 -0.94
C GLY A 49 6.87 -8.97 -1.94
N THR A 50 7.45 -9.11 -3.13
CA THR A 50 7.29 -8.17 -4.24
C THR A 50 6.92 -8.90 -5.54
N ASP A 51 5.97 -8.30 -6.27
CA ASP A 51 5.54 -8.67 -7.61
C ASP A 51 6.31 -7.80 -8.61
N GLU A 52 7.29 -8.37 -9.32
CA GLU A 52 8.34 -7.62 -9.98
C GLU A 52 8.28 -7.62 -11.52
N HIS A 53 7.35 -8.37 -12.10
CA HIS A 53 7.20 -8.47 -13.54
C HIS A 53 6.14 -7.51 -14.12
N GLY A 54 6.10 -7.38 -15.44
CA GLY A 54 5.06 -6.65 -16.16
C GLY A 54 5.54 -5.41 -16.92
N GLN A 55 4.70 -4.99 -17.87
CA GLN A 55 4.98 -3.91 -18.81
C GLN A 55 5.36 -2.58 -18.13
N LYS A 56 4.66 -2.24 -17.05
CA LYS A 56 4.90 -0.97 -16.33
C LYS A 56 6.28 -0.89 -15.68
N ILE A 57 6.84 -2.02 -15.23
CA ILE A 57 8.21 -2.08 -14.73
C ILE A 57 9.19 -1.89 -15.88
N GLU A 58 8.97 -2.58 -17.02
CA GLU A 58 9.78 -2.47 -18.22
C GLU A 58 9.85 -1.00 -18.72
N GLU A 59 8.68 -0.35 -18.87
CA GLU A 59 8.59 1.06 -19.28
C GLU A 59 9.32 2.02 -18.31
N LYS A 60 9.19 1.79 -16.99
CA LYS A 60 9.86 2.62 -15.99
C LYS A 60 11.37 2.40 -15.95
N ALA A 61 11.82 1.18 -16.15
CA ALA A 61 13.23 0.85 -16.24
C ALA A 61 13.86 1.50 -17.46
N GLU A 62 13.19 1.43 -18.63
CA GLU A 62 13.60 2.11 -19.84
C GLU A 62 13.69 3.64 -19.63
N ALA A 63 12.67 4.24 -19.06
CA ALA A 63 12.66 5.68 -18.72
C ALA A 63 13.78 6.08 -17.75
N ALA A 64 14.22 5.15 -16.88
CA ALA A 64 15.32 5.36 -15.94
C ALA A 64 16.71 5.01 -16.54
N GLY A 65 16.77 4.45 -17.76
CA GLY A 65 18.02 4.04 -18.43
C GLY A 65 18.72 2.85 -17.76
N VAL A 66 17.96 1.96 -17.11
CA VAL A 66 18.46 0.75 -16.43
C VAL A 66 17.70 -0.49 -16.89
N THR A 67 18.22 -1.69 -16.59
CA THR A 67 17.46 -2.92 -16.84
C THR A 67 16.28 -3.05 -15.88
N PRO A 68 15.19 -3.76 -16.26
CA PRO A 68 14.07 -4.02 -15.34
C PRO A 68 14.51 -4.67 -14.03
N LYS A 69 15.44 -5.62 -14.06
CA LYS A 69 16.01 -6.24 -12.86
C LYS A 69 16.72 -5.24 -11.95
N GLN A 70 17.56 -4.37 -12.50
CA GLN A 70 18.22 -3.30 -11.73
C GLN A 70 17.20 -2.31 -11.14
N PHE A 71 16.14 -2.01 -11.90
CA PHE A 71 15.08 -1.11 -11.44
C PHE A 71 14.38 -1.68 -10.18
N VAL A 72 13.93 -2.94 -10.21
CA VAL A 72 13.27 -3.56 -9.08
C VAL A 72 14.23 -3.81 -7.91
N ASP A 73 15.49 -4.18 -8.17
CA ASP A 73 16.51 -4.32 -7.12
C ASP A 73 16.73 -3.02 -6.35
N ASN A 74 16.77 -1.88 -7.04
CA ASN A 74 16.92 -0.57 -6.41
C ASN A 74 15.72 -0.22 -5.50
N ILE A 75 14.51 -0.66 -5.86
CA ILE A 75 13.29 -0.39 -5.07
C ILE A 75 13.14 -1.38 -3.92
N VAL A 76 13.56 -2.62 -4.09
CA VAL A 76 13.39 -3.68 -3.07
C VAL A 76 14.53 -3.67 -2.07
N GLU A 77 15.79 -3.67 -2.56
CA GLU A 77 17.00 -3.82 -1.74
C GLU A 77 17.72 -2.48 -1.47
N GLY A 78 17.40 -1.43 -2.22
CA GLY A 78 18.04 -0.12 -2.10
C GLY A 78 17.74 0.60 -0.79
N PRO A 79 18.45 1.71 -0.49
CA PRO A 79 18.21 2.52 0.70
C PRO A 79 16.75 3.01 0.77
N GLY A 80 16.05 2.68 1.87
CA GLY A 80 14.61 2.98 2.04
C GLY A 80 13.71 2.13 1.12
N GLY A 81 14.22 1.03 0.60
CA GLY A 81 13.47 0.04 -0.18
C GLY A 81 12.54 -0.81 0.67
N ALA A 82 11.84 -1.76 0.04
CA ALA A 82 10.81 -2.55 0.70
C ALA A 82 11.34 -3.33 1.92
N ARG A 83 12.49 -4.00 1.79
CA ARG A 83 13.11 -4.73 2.92
C ARG A 83 13.56 -3.82 4.05
N ALA A 84 14.16 -2.67 3.71
CA ALA A 84 14.59 -1.68 4.70
C ALA A 84 13.38 -1.09 5.45
N LEU A 85 12.28 -0.83 4.75
CA LEU A 85 11.04 -0.36 5.35
C LEU A 85 10.43 -1.40 6.30
N TRP A 86 10.37 -2.69 5.91
CA TRP A 86 9.85 -3.73 6.80
C TRP A 86 10.72 -3.93 8.02
N LYS A 87 12.05 -3.83 7.87
CA LYS A 87 12.96 -3.86 9.01
C LYS A 87 12.75 -2.65 9.93
N LEU A 88 12.62 -1.44 9.38
CA LEU A 88 12.32 -0.23 10.15
C LEU A 88 11.01 -0.38 10.93
N MET A 89 9.95 -0.88 10.28
CA MET A 89 8.62 -1.05 10.87
C MET A 89 8.52 -2.24 11.84
N ASN A 90 9.64 -2.93 12.12
CA ASN A 90 9.71 -4.12 12.98
C ASN A 90 8.72 -5.21 12.53
N ILE A 91 8.66 -5.48 11.21
CA ILE A 91 7.84 -6.55 10.65
C ILE A 91 8.51 -7.90 10.87
N SER A 92 7.75 -8.86 11.39
CA SER A 92 8.24 -10.18 11.82
C SER A 92 7.98 -11.28 10.78
N ASN A 93 8.06 -10.94 9.49
CA ASN A 93 7.89 -11.92 8.42
C ASN A 93 8.99 -12.98 8.44
N ASP A 94 8.60 -14.24 8.26
CA ASP A 94 9.52 -15.38 8.19
C ASP A 94 10.12 -15.51 6.79
N ARG A 95 9.35 -15.09 5.75
CA ARG A 95 9.79 -15.10 4.36
C ARG A 95 9.44 -13.83 3.63
N PHE A 96 10.30 -13.51 2.68
CA PHE A 96 10.12 -12.45 1.71
C PHE A 96 10.43 -13.02 0.32
N ILE A 97 9.40 -13.21 -0.50
CA ILE A 97 9.54 -13.71 -1.86
C ILE A 97 9.64 -12.56 -2.87
N ARG A 98 10.44 -12.77 -3.89
CA ARG A 98 10.48 -11.93 -5.10
C ARG A 98 10.02 -12.78 -6.28
N THR A 99 9.13 -12.29 -7.12
CA THR A 99 8.69 -13.08 -8.29
C THR A 99 9.83 -13.29 -9.31
N THR A 100 10.92 -12.53 -9.18
CA THR A 100 12.16 -12.72 -9.94
C THR A 100 13.13 -13.77 -9.34
N ASP A 101 12.78 -14.41 -8.23
CA ASP A 101 13.59 -15.51 -7.67
C ASP A 101 13.51 -16.73 -8.59
N ASP A 102 14.66 -17.33 -8.94
CA ASP A 102 14.75 -18.42 -9.92
C ASP A 102 13.83 -19.61 -9.56
N TYR A 103 13.78 -20.00 -8.28
CA TYR A 103 12.94 -21.11 -7.83
C TYR A 103 11.43 -20.83 -8.04
N HIS A 104 11.02 -19.57 -7.97
CA HIS A 104 9.64 -19.17 -8.24
C HIS A 104 9.36 -19.20 -9.75
N VAL A 105 10.26 -18.64 -10.55
CA VAL A 105 10.16 -18.64 -12.02
C VAL A 105 10.00 -20.07 -12.55
N GLU A 106 10.87 -21.00 -12.14
CA GLU A 106 10.81 -22.41 -12.54
C GLU A 106 9.50 -23.08 -12.10
N ALA A 107 9.05 -22.83 -10.87
CA ALA A 107 7.81 -23.39 -10.36
C ALA A 107 6.59 -22.89 -11.15
N VAL A 108 6.53 -21.60 -11.46
CA VAL A 108 5.43 -21.01 -12.25
C VAL A 108 5.39 -21.56 -13.66
N GLN A 109 6.54 -21.76 -14.31
CA GLN A 109 6.61 -22.42 -15.62
C GLN A 109 6.02 -23.84 -15.57
N ARG A 110 6.39 -24.63 -14.55
CA ARG A 110 5.83 -25.98 -14.33
C ARG A 110 4.33 -25.95 -14.05
N ILE A 111 3.83 -24.96 -13.30
CA ILE A 111 2.41 -24.77 -13.00
C ILE A 111 1.63 -24.43 -14.27
N PHE A 112 2.10 -23.46 -15.06
CA PHE A 112 1.47 -23.05 -16.30
C PHE A 112 1.36 -24.22 -17.27
N LYS A 113 2.45 -24.99 -17.44
CA LYS A 113 2.48 -26.19 -18.29
C LYS A 113 1.49 -27.25 -17.81
N LYS A 114 1.41 -27.53 -16.51
CA LYS A 114 0.44 -28.50 -15.97
C LYS A 114 -1.01 -28.09 -16.24
N MET A 115 -1.36 -26.81 -16.09
CA MET A 115 -2.69 -26.31 -16.41
C MET A 115 -2.98 -26.39 -17.92
N TYR A 116 -1.97 -26.17 -18.77
CA TYR A 116 -2.06 -26.33 -20.22
C TYR A 116 -2.27 -27.79 -20.62
N GLU A 117 -1.46 -28.71 -20.11
CA GLU A 117 -1.57 -30.16 -20.39
C GLU A 117 -2.92 -30.72 -19.92
N LYS A 118 -3.50 -30.18 -18.86
CA LYS A 118 -4.85 -30.52 -18.36
C LYS A 118 -5.96 -29.96 -19.26
N GLY A 119 -5.66 -29.03 -20.15
CA GLY A 119 -6.61 -28.34 -21.02
C GLY A 119 -7.41 -27.22 -20.34
N ASP A 120 -7.00 -26.80 -19.15
CA ASP A 120 -7.55 -25.63 -18.45
C ASP A 120 -6.91 -24.31 -18.93
N ILE A 121 -5.75 -24.39 -19.58
CA ILE A 121 -5.19 -23.29 -20.38
C ILE A 121 -5.23 -23.72 -21.86
N TYR A 122 -5.60 -22.80 -22.75
CA TYR A 122 -5.63 -23.01 -24.20
C TYR A 122 -5.18 -21.76 -24.95
N LYS A 123 -4.68 -21.93 -26.18
CA LYS A 123 -4.22 -20.83 -27.03
C LYS A 123 -5.38 -20.26 -27.85
N GLY A 124 -5.48 -18.94 -27.91
CA GLY A 124 -6.51 -18.22 -28.64
C GLY A 124 -6.04 -16.84 -29.09
N LYS A 125 -6.93 -16.05 -29.68
CA LYS A 125 -6.70 -14.65 -30.02
C LYS A 125 -7.57 -13.79 -29.12
N TYR A 126 -7.00 -12.77 -28.57
CA TYR A 126 -7.69 -11.79 -27.76
C TYR A 126 -7.70 -10.42 -28.44
N SER A 127 -8.86 -9.80 -28.43
CA SER A 127 -9.02 -8.40 -28.79
C SER A 127 -9.92 -7.73 -27.75
N GLY A 128 -9.50 -6.58 -27.24
CA GLY A 128 -10.27 -5.87 -26.21
C GLY A 128 -9.64 -4.55 -25.81
N MET A 129 -10.28 -3.90 -24.85
CA MET A 129 -9.82 -2.63 -24.30
C MET A 129 -8.82 -2.89 -23.17
N TYR A 130 -7.56 -2.60 -23.40
CA TYR A 130 -6.46 -2.86 -22.47
C TYR A 130 -6.15 -1.65 -21.60
N CYS A 131 -6.04 -1.87 -20.30
CA CYS A 131 -5.56 -0.89 -19.33
C CYS A 131 -4.12 -1.19 -18.94
N THR A 132 -3.15 -0.46 -19.47
CA THR A 132 -1.72 -0.64 -19.13
C THR A 132 -1.43 -0.51 -17.63
N PRO A 133 -2.02 0.45 -16.87
CA PRO A 133 -1.73 0.57 -15.44
C PRO A 133 -2.26 -0.57 -14.55
N CYS A 134 -3.33 -1.26 -14.99
CA CYS A 134 -3.91 -2.40 -14.26
C CYS A 134 -3.50 -3.74 -14.88
N GLU A 135 -2.84 -3.69 -16.05
CA GLU A 135 -2.46 -4.85 -16.86
C GLU A 135 -3.66 -5.78 -17.12
N SER A 136 -4.83 -5.18 -17.35
CA SER A 136 -6.10 -5.89 -17.49
C SER A 136 -6.80 -5.51 -18.78
N PHE A 137 -7.35 -6.52 -19.43
CA PHE A 137 -8.29 -6.33 -20.53
C PHE A 137 -9.72 -6.22 -20.01
N TRP A 138 -10.51 -5.47 -20.74
CA TRP A 138 -11.91 -5.22 -20.47
C TRP A 138 -12.72 -5.33 -21.76
N THR A 139 -13.92 -5.84 -21.67
CA THR A 139 -14.89 -5.69 -22.76
C THR A 139 -15.43 -4.25 -22.74
N GLU A 140 -15.93 -3.76 -23.87
CA GLU A 140 -16.54 -2.43 -23.93
C GLU A 140 -17.67 -2.24 -22.90
N SER A 141 -18.43 -3.31 -22.64
CA SER A 141 -19.53 -3.32 -21.67
C SER A 141 -19.09 -3.23 -20.20
N GLN A 142 -17.84 -3.56 -19.92
CA GLN A 142 -17.26 -3.50 -18.57
C GLN A 142 -16.64 -2.14 -18.25
N LEU A 143 -16.46 -1.29 -19.25
CA LEU A 143 -15.90 0.05 -19.04
C LEU A 143 -16.88 0.96 -18.31
N VAL A 144 -16.36 1.81 -17.44
CA VAL A 144 -17.12 2.87 -16.77
C VAL A 144 -16.75 4.19 -17.43
N ASP A 145 -17.71 4.83 -18.11
CA ASP A 145 -17.49 6.07 -18.88
C ASP A 145 -16.35 5.92 -19.92
N GLY A 146 -16.23 4.75 -20.56
CA GLY A 146 -15.18 4.45 -21.53
C GLY A 146 -13.77 4.25 -20.93
N LYS A 147 -13.67 4.08 -19.60
CA LYS A 147 -12.43 3.95 -18.86
C LYS A 147 -12.37 2.65 -18.07
N CYS A 148 -11.15 2.31 -17.63
CA CYS A 148 -10.92 1.15 -16.80
C CYS A 148 -11.76 1.19 -15.49
N PRO A 149 -12.58 0.18 -15.20
CA PRO A 149 -13.43 0.18 -14.01
C PRO A 149 -12.62 0.12 -12.69
N ASP A 150 -11.41 -0.46 -12.72
CA ASP A 150 -10.58 -0.60 -11.52
C ASP A 150 -9.85 0.68 -11.14
N CYS A 151 -9.33 1.44 -12.13
CA CYS A 151 -8.48 2.59 -11.84
C CYS A 151 -8.96 3.91 -12.46
N GLY A 152 -10.02 3.90 -13.27
CA GLY A 152 -10.59 5.08 -13.92
C GLY A 152 -9.72 5.72 -15.01
N ARG A 153 -8.67 5.04 -15.50
CA ARG A 153 -7.76 5.55 -16.53
C ARG A 153 -8.22 5.14 -17.92
N GLU A 154 -7.71 5.87 -18.93
CA GLU A 154 -7.92 5.55 -20.34
C GLU A 154 -7.47 4.13 -20.67
N VAL A 155 -8.22 3.46 -21.54
CA VAL A 155 -7.92 2.15 -22.12
C VAL A 155 -7.73 2.31 -23.63
N HIS A 156 -6.97 1.39 -24.24
CA HIS A 156 -6.78 1.37 -25.69
C HIS A 156 -7.11 -0.01 -26.25
N TYR A 157 -7.56 -0.05 -27.51
CA TYR A 157 -7.83 -1.33 -28.18
C TYR A 157 -6.50 -2.06 -28.44
N ALA A 158 -6.42 -3.33 -28.04
CA ALA A 158 -5.29 -4.21 -28.30
C ALA A 158 -5.80 -5.57 -28.85
N GLU A 159 -5.03 -6.16 -29.75
CA GLU A 159 -5.26 -7.51 -30.29
C GLU A 159 -3.94 -8.26 -30.28
N GLU A 160 -3.93 -9.44 -29.64
CA GLU A 160 -2.76 -10.31 -29.61
C GLU A 160 -3.14 -11.80 -29.54
N GLU A 161 -2.24 -12.68 -29.98
CA GLU A 161 -2.33 -14.10 -29.69
C GLU A 161 -1.96 -14.32 -28.23
N ALA A 162 -2.76 -15.09 -27.50
CA ALA A 162 -2.56 -15.29 -26.08
C ALA A 162 -3.06 -16.65 -25.61
N TYR A 163 -2.61 -17.04 -24.42
CA TYR A 163 -3.16 -18.17 -23.70
C TYR A 163 -4.29 -17.72 -22.77
N PHE A 164 -5.32 -18.56 -22.65
CA PHE A 164 -6.51 -18.30 -21.83
C PHE A 164 -6.68 -19.40 -20.80
N PHE A 165 -6.94 -19.02 -19.55
CA PHE A 165 -7.37 -19.92 -18.49
C PHE A 165 -8.90 -20.02 -18.50
N ARG A 166 -9.45 -21.23 -18.49
CA ARG A 166 -10.89 -21.51 -18.48
C ARG A 166 -11.55 -21.14 -17.15
N LEU A 167 -11.52 -19.83 -16.82
CA LEU A 167 -12.09 -19.32 -15.57
C LEU A 167 -13.59 -19.58 -15.50
N SER A 168 -14.29 -19.50 -16.62
CA SER A 168 -15.73 -19.78 -16.76
C SER A 168 -16.11 -21.18 -16.25
N LYS A 169 -15.24 -22.18 -16.43
CA LYS A 169 -15.45 -23.56 -15.94
C LYS A 169 -15.60 -23.62 -14.42
N TYR A 170 -15.02 -22.70 -13.70
CA TYR A 170 -14.96 -22.67 -12.23
C TYR A 170 -15.98 -21.71 -11.61
N ALA A 171 -16.89 -21.11 -12.40
CA ALA A 171 -17.85 -20.11 -11.92
C ALA A 171 -18.72 -20.61 -10.76
N GLU A 172 -19.36 -21.78 -10.91
CA GLU A 172 -20.22 -22.34 -9.86
C GLU A 172 -19.44 -22.78 -8.60
N PRO A 173 -18.33 -23.52 -8.69
CA PRO A 173 -17.54 -23.83 -7.50
C PRO A 173 -17.04 -22.58 -6.74
N VAL A 174 -16.65 -21.52 -7.46
CA VAL A 174 -16.25 -20.25 -6.86
C VAL A 174 -17.45 -19.53 -6.22
N ARG A 175 -18.62 -19.55 -6.87
CA ARG A 175 -19.87 -19.02 -6.29
C ARG A 175 -20.20 -19.71 -4.96
N GLU A 176 -20.18 -21.03 -4.92
CA GLU A 176 -20.43 -21.81 -3.70
C GLU A 176 -19.43 -21.46 -2.60
N LEU A 177 -18.15 -21.35 -2.95
CA LEU A 177 -17.09 -20.95 -2.01
C LEU A 177 -17.35 -19.55 -1.42
N LEU A 178 -17.69 -18.56 -2.24
CA LEU A 178 -18.00 -17.21 -1.79
C LEU A 178 -19.23 -17.16 -0.88
N LEU A 179 -20.24 -17.97 -1.17
CA LEU A 179 -21.47 -18.04 -0.38
C LEU A 179 -21.34 -18.89 0.90
N SER A 180 -20.22 -19.59 1.11
CA SER A 180 -19.98 -20.41 2.31
C SER A 180 -20.03 -19.60 3.62
N GLY A 181 -19.83 -18.27 3.54
CA GLY A 181 -19.82 -17.37 4.70
C GLY A 181 -18.53 -17.40 5.53
N THR A 182 -17.54 -18.22 5.16
CA THR A 182 -16.29 -18.40 5.92
C THR A 182 -15.03 -17.99 5.15
N PHE A 183 -15.12 -18.01 3.81
CA PHE A 183 -13.96 -17.84 2.95
C PHE A 183 -13.56 -16.37 2.72
N LEU A 184 -14.53 -15.48 2.47
CA LEU A 184 -14.27 -14.06 2.18
C LEU A 184 -14.87 -13.14 3.25
N GLU A 185 -14.04 -12.30 3.83
CA GLU A 185 -14.44 -11.26 4.77
C GLU A 185 -13.90 -9.87 4.35
N PRO A 186 -14.57 -8.79 4.75
CA PRO A 186 -15.89 -8.73 5.36
C PRO A 186 -17.01 -9.11 4.38
N ALA A 187 -18.21 -9.44 4.88
CA ALA A 187 -19.36 -9.89 4.09
C ALA A 187 -19.76 -8.93 2.96
N SER A 188 -19.47 -7.63 3.09
CA SER A 188 -19.68 -6.64 2.03
C SER A 188 -18.89 -6.98 0.75
N ARG A 189 -17.73 -7.62 0.86
CA ARG A 189 -16.90 -8.04 -0.29
C ARG A 189 -17.52 -9.24 -1.01
N VAL A 190 -18.18 -10.15 -0.29
CA VAL A 190 -18.91 -11.26 -0.91
C VAL A 190 -19.99 -10.72 -1.86
N ASN A 191 -20.81 -9.78 -1.37
CA ASN A 191 -21.86 -9.17 -2.20
C ASN A 191 -21.31 -8.45 -3.42
N GLU A 192 -20.17 -7.75 -3.26
CA GLU A 192 -19.48 -7.08 -4.37
C GLU A 192 -19.00 -8.08 -5.43
N MET A 193 -18.34 -9.16 -5.00
CA MET A 193 -17.84 -10.20 -5.93
C MET A 193 -18.97 -10.92 -6.66
N ILE A 194 -20.04 -11.28 -5.95
CA ILE A 194 -21.18 -11.95 -6.55
C ILE A 194 -21.84 -11.06 -7.61
N LYS A 195 -22.23 -9.84 -7.25
CA LYS A 195 -22.99 -8.94 -8.13
C LYS A 195 -22.20 -8.45 -9.33
N ASN A 196 -20.92 -8.13 -9.11
CA ASN A 196 -20.13 -7.45 -10.15
C ASN A 196 -19.40 -8.43 -11.08
N PHE A 197 -19.14 -9.66 -10.64
CA PHE A 197 -18.30 -10.60 -11.39
C PHE A 197 -18.97 -11.96 -11.62
N ILE A 198 -19.62 -12.55 -10.62
CA ILE A 198 -20.21 -13.89 -10.76
C ILE A 198 -21.55 -13.85 -11.49
N ASP A 199 -22.46 -12.96 -11.08
CA ASP A 199 -23.81 -12.87 -11.68
C ASP A 199 -23.81 -12.48 -13.18
N PRO A 200 -22.91 -11.58 -13.65
CA PRO A 200 -22.76 -11.31 -15.07
C PRO A 200 -22.20 -12.48 -15.89
N GLY A 201 -21.60 -13.47 -15.24
CA GLY A 201 -20.89 -14.58 -15.84
C GLY A 201 -19.37 -14.35 -15.88
N LEU A 202 -18.60 -15.39 -15.52
CA LEU A 202 -17.14 -15.34 -15.64
C LEU A 202 -16.73 -15.69 -17.07
N GLU A 203 -15.93 -14.81 -17.67
CA GLU A 203 -15.26 -15.06 -18.95
C GLU A 203 -13.89 -15.71 -18.71
N ASP A 204 -13.36 -16.42 -19.72
CA ASP A 204 -12.04 -17.01 -19.66
C ASP A 204 -10.97 -15.91 -19.57
N LEU A 205 -9.99 -16.12 -18.71
CA LEU A 205 -8.99 -15.12 -18.38
C LEU A 205 -7.77 -15.27 -19.30
N CYS A 206 -7.37 -14.18 -19.96
CA CYS A 206 -6.11 -14.12 -20.68
C CYS A 206 -4.93 -14.21 -19.71
N VAL A 207 -4.05 -15.23 -19.89
CA VAL A 207 -2.98 -15.58 -18.96
C VAL A 207 -1.58 -15.55 -19.58
N SER A 208 -1.42 -14.94 -20.75
CA SER A 208 -0.10 -14.62 -21.32
C SER A 208 -0.11 -13.30 -22.08
N ARG A 209 1.08 -12.78 -22.36
CA ARG A 209 1.31 -11.57 -23.14
C ARG A 209 2.45 -11.77 -24.13
N THR A 210 2.39 -11.03 -25.25
CA THR A 210 3.44 -10.93 -26.27
C THR A 210 3.91 -9.48 -26.46
N SER A 211 3.22 -8.51 -25.85
CA SER A 211 3.45 -7.08 -26.02
C SER A 211 4.64 -6.52 -25.25
N PHE A 212 5.19 -7.28 -24.29
CA PHE A 212 6.38 -6.93 -23.50
C PHE A 212 7.19 -8.21 -23.18
N THR A 213 8.42 -8.04 -22.69
CA THR A 213 9.37 -9.15 -22.48
C THR A 213 9.72 -9.39 -21.01
N TRP A 214 9.48 -8.41 -20.15
CA TRP A 214 9.78 -8.51 -18.73
C TRP A 214 8.71 -9.30 -17.98
N GLY A 215 8.85 -10.63 -17.97
CA GLY A 215 7.95 -11.59 -17.35
C GLY A 215 8.55 -12.99 -17.37
N ILE A 216 7.86 -13.97 -16.80
CA ILE A 216 8.25 -15.38 -16.82
C ILE A 216 7.94 -15.93 -18.21
N PRO A 217 8.94 -16.39 -19.00
CA PRO A 217 8.67 -16.95 -20.33
C PRO A 217 7.89 -18.26 -20.21
N VAL A 218 6.95 -18.48 -21.13
CA VAL A 218 6.30 -19.79 -21.29
C VAL A 218 7.33 -20.74 -21.89
N ASP A 219 7.75 -21.78 -21.17
CA ASP A 219 8.87 -22.65 -21.52
C ASP A 219 8.73 -23.36 -22.87
N PHE A 220 7.51 -23.75 -23.25
CA PHE A 220 7.19 -24.42 -24.51
C PHE A 220 6.75 -23.46 -25.64
N ASP A 221 6.63 -22.15 -25.36
CA ASP A 221 6.31 -21.10 -26.33
C ASP A 221 6.97 -19.77 -25.92
N PRO A 222 8.29 -19.62 -26.11
CA PRO A 222 9.07 -18.48 -25.57
C PRO A 222 8.70 -17.10 -26.11
N GLY A 223 7.83 -17.03 -27.13
CA GLY A 223 7.24 -15.77 -27.61
C GLY A 223 6.23 -15.16 -26.67
N HIS A 224 5.80 -15.89 -25.63
CA HIS A 224 4.85 -15.47 -24.64
C HIS A 224 5.49 -15.37 -23.26
N VAL A 225 5.08 -14.37 -22.48
CA VAL A 225 5.34 -14.30 -21.04
C VAL A 225 4.06 -14.59 -20.26
N VAL A 226 4.21 -15.25 -19.12
CA VAL A 226 3.10 -15.57 -18.22
C VAL A 226 2.48 -14.28 -17.70
N TYR A 227 1.15 -14.23 -17.65
CA TYR A 227 0.41 -13.11 -17.11
C TYR A 227 0.69 -12.90 -15.62
N VAL A 228 0.87 -11.65 -15.24
CA VAL A 228 1.32 -11.24 -13.89
C VAL A 228 0.51 -11.88 -12.76
N TRP A 229 -0.78 -12.11 -12.90
CA TRP A 229 -1.60 -12.70 -11.84
C TRP A 229 -1.42 -14.21 -11.67
N VAL A 230 -1.03 -14.96 -12.72
CA VAL A 230 -0.61 -16.37 -12.56
C VAL A 230 0.71 -16.42 -11.81
N ASP A 231 1.65 -15.58 -12.22
CA ASP A 231 2.92 -15.36 -11.56
C ASP A 231 2.70 -14.96 -10.09
N ALA A 232 2.03 -13.83 -9.86
CA ALA A 232 1.85 -13.25 -8.54
C ALA A 232 1.10 -14.15 -7.56
N LEU A 233 0.03 -14.86 -7.97
CA LEU A 233 -0.79 -15.63 -7.03
C LEU A 233 -0.12 -16.91 -6.54
N PHE A 234 0.65 -17.59 -7.38
CA PHE A 234 1.34 -18.81 -6.97
C PHE A 234 2.53 -18.56 -6.02
N ASN A 235 2.93 -17.31 -5.78
CA ASN A 235 3.94 -16.99 -4.78
C ASN A 235 3.65 -17.64 -3.42
N TYR A 236 2.37 -17.68 -3.02
CA TYR A 236 1.92 -18.20 -1.73
C TYR A 236 2.24 -19.68 -1.53
N CYS A 237 2.40 -20.42 -2.60
CA CYS A 237 2.74 -21.84 -2.58
C CYS A 237 4.23 -22.07 -2.86
N THR A 238 4.79 -21.35 -3.85
CA THR A 238 6.19 -21.52 -4.25
C THR A 238 7.15 -21.07 -3.15
N ALA A 239 6.79 -20.06 -2.36
CA ALA A 239 7.53 -19.65 -1.17
C ALA A 239 7.62 -20.73 -0.09
N LEU A 240 6.80 -21.77 -0.15
CA LEU A 240 6.83 -22.93 0.75
C LEU A 240 7.52 -24.15 0.15
N GLY A 241 7.97 -24.09 -1.13
CA GLY A 241 8.61 -25.19 -1.81
C GLY A 241 7.71 -25.93 -2.82
N PHE A 242 6.52 -25.41 -3.13
CA PHE A 242 5.66 -26.05 -4.13
C PHE A 242 6.32 -26.04 -5.51
N LEU A 243 6.57 -27.24 -6.05
CA LEU A 243 7.22 -27.50 -7.33
C LEU A 243 8.62 -26.87 -7.49
N ASN A 244 9.32 -26.70 -6.39
CA ASN A 244 10.73 -26.31 -6.36
C ASN A 244 11.44 -26.95 -5.17
N ASP A 245 12.78 -26.93 -5.17
CA ASP A 245 13.61 -27.54 -4.15
C ASP A 245 14.23 -26.51 -3.17
N LYS A 246 13.73 -25.26 -3.18
CA LYS A 246 14.26 -24.20 -2.32
C LYS A 246 13.83 -24.37 -0.86
N TYR A 247 12.61 -24.81 -0.66
CA TYR A 247 12.00 -25.02 0.65
C TYR A 247 11.21 -26.33 0.66
N ASP A 248 10.92 -26.85 1.84
CA ASP A 248 10.20 -28.12 2.08
C ASP A 248 9.02 -27.96 3.04
N ASP A 249 8.55 -26.73 3.22
CA ASP A 249 7.51 -26.39 4.21
C ASP A 249 6.08 -26.46 3.65
N TYR A 250 5.90 -26.81 2.37
CA TYR A 250 4.58 -26.80 1.72
C TYR A 250 3.55 -27.66 2.46
N ASP A 251 3.89 -28.90 2.75
CA ASP A 251 2.98 -29.83 3.44
C ASP A 251 2.71 -29.41 4.90
N GLN A 252 3.64 -28.67 5.51
CA GLN A 252 3.48 -28.19 6.87
C GLN A 252 2.51 -26.99 6.94
N TYR A 253 2.63 -26.00 6.05
CA TYR A 253 1.90 -24.74 6.19
C TYR A 253 0.73 -24.58 5.21
N TRP A 254 0.76 -25.17 4.01
CA TRP A 254 -0.36 -25.08 3.09
C TRP A 254 -1.56 -25.94 3.56
N PRO A 255 -2.82 -25.51 3.43
CA PRO A 255 -3.26 -24.24 2.88
C PRO A 255 -3.10 -23.07 3.86
N ALA A 256 -3.01 -21.84 3.30
CA ALA A 256 -2.95 -20.64 4.11
C ALA A 256 -4.21 -20.48 4.98
N ASP A 257 -4.00 -20.01 6.22
CA ASP A 257 -5.09 -19.68 7.12
C ASP A 257 -5.73 -18.34 6.71
N VAL A 258 -4.90 -17.36 6.29
CA VAL A 258 -5.40 -16.03 5.90
C VAL A 258 -4.52 -15.43 4.80
N HIS A 259 -5.16 -14.98 3.72
CA HIS A 259 -4.61 -13.98 2.81
C HIS A 259 -5.18 -12.61 3.18
N MET A 260 -4.34 -11.73 3.75
CA MET A 260 -4.69 -10.35 4.05
C MET A 260 -4.41 -9.48 2.84
N VAL A 261 -5.43 -8.89 2.23
CA VAL A 261 -5.28 -8.15 0.96
C VAL A 261 -6.05 -6.83 0.97
N GLY A 262 -5.60 -5.86 0.18
CA GLY A 262 -6.37 -4.64 -0.06
C GLY A 262 -7.65 -4.94 -0.86
N LYS A 263 -8.70 -4.19 -0.61
CA LYS A 263 -10.01 -4.40 -1.28
C LYS A 263 -9.93 -4.35 -2.80
N GLU A 264 -8.94 -3.63 -3.37
CA GLU A 264 -8.72 -3.50 -4.81
C GLU A 264 -8.31 -4.79 -5.52
N ILE A 265 -7.74 -5.75 -4.77
CA ILE A 265 -7.27 -7.02 -5.31
C ILE A 265 -8.04 -8.23 -4.77
N VAL A 266 -9.16 -7.98 -4.07
CA VAL A 266 -10.04 -9.07 -3.57
C VAL A 266 -10.52 -9.96 -4.70
N ARG A 267 -10.87 -9.41 -5.88
CA ARG A 267 -11.30 -10.20 -7.04
C ARG A 267 -10.28 -11.27 -7.42
N PHE A 268 -9.01 -10.91 -7.45
CA PHE A 268 -7.95 -11.84 -7.83
C PHE A 268 -7.76 -12.95 -6.80
N HIS A 269 -7.89 -12.64 -5.52
CA HIS A 269 -7.69 -13.59 -4.42
C HIS A 269 -8.92 -14.43 -4.08
N SER A 270 -10.13 -13.96 -4.40
CA SER A 270 -11.37 -14.64 -4.05
C SER A 270 -12.09 -15.32 -5.22
N ILE A 271 -11.72 -15.01 -6.47
CA ILE A 271 -12.27 -15.60 -7.69
C ILE A 271 -11.19 -16.33 -8.48
N ILE A 272 -10.14 -15.63 -8.91
CA ILE A 272 -9.13 -16.17 -9.83
C ILE A 272 -8.23 -17.17 -9.10
N TRP A 273 -7.74 -16.84 -7.92
CA TRP A 273 -6.87 -17.71 -7.14
C TRP A 273 -7.52 -19.06 -6.79
N PRO A 274 -8.74 -19.11 -6.21
CA PRO A 274 -9.39 -20.38 -5.96
C PRO A 274 -9.61 -21.20 -7.23
N ALA A 275 -9.99 -20.58 -8.34
CA ALA A 275 -10.18 -21.28 -9.62
C ALA A 275 -8.89 -21.93 -10.13
N MET A 276 -7.75 -21.24 -10.03
CA MET A 276 -6.44 -21.78 -10.39
C MET A 276 -6.02 -22.94 -9.46
N LEU A 277 -6.26 -22.81 -8.15
CA LEU A 277 -6.01 -23.89 -7.20
C LEU A 277 -6.88 -25.13 -7.48
N MET A 278 -8.17 -24.92 -7.79
CA MET A 278 -9.07 -26.01 -8.20
C MET A 278 -8.59 -26.68 -9.49
N SER A 279 -8.09 -25.88 -10.45
CA SER A 279 -7.45 -26.40 -11.65
C SER A 279 -6.25 -27.29 -11.32
N MET A 280 -5.42 -26.88 -10.42
CA MET A 280 -4.25 -27.66 -9.96
C MET A 280 -4.60 -28.82 -9.02
N GLY A 281 -5.86 -28.94 -8.58
CA GLY A 281 -6.28 -29.94 -7.59
C GLY A 281 -5.71 -29.70 -6.19
N MET A 282 -5.41 -28.44 -5.87
CA MET A 282 -4.78 -28.04 -4.61
C MET A 282 -5.82 -27.63 -3.56
N PRO A 283 -5.54 -27.81 -2.26
CA PRO A 283 -6.38 -27.26 -1.20
C PRO A 283 -6.51 -25.74 -1.30
N LEU A 284 -7.70 -25.21 -0.96
CA LEU A 284 -7.95 -23.77 -0.97
C LEU A 284 -7.50 -23.10 0.33
N PRO A 285 -7.09 -21.84 0.33
CA PRO A 285 -6.87 -21.06 1.55
C PRO A 285 -8.16 -21.00 2.37
N LYS A 286 -8.03 -20.94 3.69
CA LYS A 286 -9.20 -20.95 4.58
C LYS A 286 -9.95 -19.63 4.53
N LYS A 287 -9.22 -18.51 4.38
CA LYS A 287 -9.80 -17.16 4.40
C LYS A 287 -9.04 -16.17 3.53
N VAL A 288 -9.80 -15.31 2.86
CA VAL A 288 -9.33 -14.04 2.27
C VAL A 288 -9.97 -12.90 3.05
N PHE A 289 -9.15 -11.99 3.59
CA PHE A 289 -9.64 -10.80 4.26
C PHE A 289 -9.31 -9.55 3.45
N GLY A 290 -10.35 -8.87 2.96
CA GLY A 290 -10.21 -7.64 2.16
C GLY A 290 -10.27 -6.39 3.03
N HIS A 291 -9.10 -5.84 3.42
CA HIS A 291 -9.05 -4.63 4.22
C HIS A 291 -9.40 -3.36 3.41
N GLY A 292 -9.84 -2.32 4.11
CA GLY A 292 -10.15 -1.01 3.52
C GLY A 292 -8.90 -0.21 3.17
N TRP A 293 -9.08 0.89 2.46
CA TRP A 293 -8.01 1.82 2.10
C TRP A 293 -7.72 2.85 3.19
N LEU A 294 -6.47 3.25 3.28
CA LEU A 294 -6.14 4.54 3.90
C LEU A 294 -6.28 5.65 2.86
N LEU A 295 -7.19 6.56 3.14
CA LEU A 295 -7.47 7.74 2.33
C LEU A 295 -6.75 8.96 2.90
N LEU A 296 -6.49 9.96 2.08
CA LEU A 296 -5.99 11.27 2.51
C LEU A 296 -6.91 12.36 1.96
N GLY A 297 -7.51 13.15 2.86
CA GLY A 297 -8.48 14.18 2.47
C GLY A 297 -9.70 13.62 1.73
N GLY A 298 -10.16 12.41 2.10
CA GLY A 298 -11.30 11.73 1.47
C GLY A 298 -11.02 11.06 0.12
N GLY A 299 -9.76 11.10 -0.37
CA GLY A 299 -9.37 10.49 -1.65
C GLY A 299 -8.29 9.43 -1.52
N LYS A 300 -8.24 8.48 -2.48
CA LYS A 300 -7.18 7.46 -2.55
C LYS A 300 -5.81 8.14 -2.69
N MET A 301 -4.85 7.67 -1.90
CA MET A 301 -3.46 8.10 -2.04
C MET A 301 -2.91 7.67 -3.39
N SER A 302 -2.30 8.61 -4.11
CA SER A 302 -1.66 8.35 -5.39
C SER A 302 -0.45 9.25 -5.55
N LYS A 303 0.68 8.66 -5.98
CA LYS A 303 1.92 9.41 -6.22
C LYS A 303 1.77 10.41 -7.36
N SER A 304 0.98 10.10 -8.37
CA SER A 304 0.65 11.03 -9.46
C SER A 304 -0.11 12.28 -8.98
N LYS A 305 -0.82 12.18 -7.85
CA LYS A 305 -1.51 13.32 -7.19
C LYS A 305 -0.63 14.03 -6.15
N GLY A 306 0.57 13.50 -5.87
CA GLY A 306 1.46 14.07 -4.86
C GLY A 306 0.93 14.03 -3.42
N ASN A 307 -0.07 13.19 -3.14
CA ASN A 307 -0.75 13.08 -1.84
C ASN A 307 -0.37 11.80 -1.08
N VAL A 308 0.88 11.36 -1.16
CA VAL A 308 1.37 10.15 -0.50
C VAL A 308 2.04 10.49 0.82
N VAL A 309 1.72 9.74 1.87
CA VAL A 309 2.34 9.83 3.18
C VAL A 309 3.50 8.83 3.26
N ASP A 310 4.69 9.34 3.62
CA ASP A 310 5.92 8.57 3.75
C ASP A 310 6.02 7.96 5.16
N PRO A 311 5.95 6.62 5.31
CA PRO A 311 5.99 5.96 6.62
C PRO A 311 7.35 6.11 7.33
N VAL A 312 8.44 6.28 6.58
CA VAL A 312 9.78 6.46 7.15
C VAL A 312 9.84 7.75 7.94
N VAL A 313 9.37 8.85 7.36
CA VAL A 313 9.32 10.16 8.03
C VAL A 313 8.49 10.10 9.31
N LEU A 314 7.35 9.41 9.29
CA LEU A 314 6.51 9.27 10.47
C LEU A 314 7.16 8.41 11.56
N ALA A 315 7.78 7.28 11.16
CA ALA A 315 8.46 6.39 12.08
C ALA A 315 9.68 7.06 12.76
N GLU A 316 10.44 7.86 12.00
CA GLU A 316 11.59 8.63 12.54
C GLU A 316 11.15 9.75 13.50
N ARG A 317 10.00 10.40 13.25
CA ARG A 317 9.49 11.49 14.09
C ARG A 317 8.78 11.01 15.36
N TYR A 318 7.97 9.97 15.26
CA TYR A 318 7.06 9.55 16.34
C TYR A 318 7.43 8.23 16.98
N GLY A 319 8.36 7.50 16.39
CA GLY A 319 8.67 6.12 16.75
C GLY A 319 7.77 5.11 16.04
N VAL A 320 8.35 3.94 15.81
CA VAL A 320 7.68 2.84 15.07
C VAL A 320 6.43 2.36 15.77
N ASP A 321 6.51 2.11 17.08
CA ASP A 321 5.40 1.56 17.86
C ASP A 321 4.21 2.53 17.94
N ALA A 322 4.45 3.83 18.02
CA ALA A 322 3.39 4.84 18.00
C ALA A 322 2.66 4.86 16.63
N LEU A 323 3.41 4.72 15.54
CA LEU A 323 2.83 4.63 14.20
C LEU A 323 2.04 3.33 14.01
N ARG A 324 2.58 2.19 14.45
CA ARG A 324 1.89 0.89 14.42
C ARG A 324 0.58 0.95 15.21
N TYR A 325 0.63 1.48 16.43
CA TYR A 325 -0.55 1.67 17.28
C TYR A 325 -1.62 2.51 16.57
N TYR A 326 -1.26 3.67 16.03
CA TYR A 326 -2.19 4.55 15.32
C TYR A 326 -2.89 3.85 14.17
N LEU A 327 -2.13 3.18 13.30
CA LEU A 327 -2.66 2.49 12.13
C LEU A 327 -3.70 1.41 12.50
N LEU A 328 -3.51 0.74 13.63
CA LEU A 328 -4.37 -0.37 14.06
C LEU A 328 -5.49 0.07 15.02
N ARG A 329 -5.34 1.23 15.65
CA ARG A 329 -6.30 1.79 16.63
C ARG A 329 -7.32 2.72 16.00
N GLU A 330 -6.90 3.50 14.98
CA GLU A 330 -7.77 4.53 14.42
C GLU A 330 -8.82 3.96 13.47
N PHE A 331 -8.49 2.92 12.71
CA PHE A 331 -9.33 2.43 11.61
C PHE A 331 -9.80 0.99 11.85
N PRO A 332 -11.12 0.70 11.64
CA PRO A 332 -11.57 -0.68 11.52
C PRO A 332 -10.95 -1.33 10.28
N LEU A 333 -10.35 -2.51 10.42
CA LEU A 333 -9.56 -3.13 9.36
C LEU A 333 -10.37 -3.36 8.06
N GLY A 334 -11.64 -3.74 8.15
CA GLY A 334 -12.51 -4.01 7.01
C GLY A 334 -13.12 -2.77 6.31
N SER A 335 -12.84 -1.55 6.79
CA SER A 335 -13.42 -0.30 6.30
C SER A 335 -12.35 0.70 5.89
N ASP A 336 -12.70 1.63 5.00
CA ASP A 336 -11.81 2.73 4.63
C ASP A 336 -11.60 3.68 5.81
N GLY A 337 -10.39 4.21 5.95
CA GLY A 337 -10.03 5.17 6.98
C GLY A 337 -9.34 6.42 6.40
N ASN A 338 -9.60 7.58 6.99
CA ASN A 338 -8.93 8.83 6.61
C ASN A 338 -7.69 9.06 7.49
N PHE A 339 -6.52 9.00 6.90
CA PHE A 339 -5.28 9.38 7.58
C PHE A 339 -5.24 10.89 7.81
N SER A 340 -4.85 11.30 9.01
CA SER A 340 -4.54 12.70 9.33
C SER A 340 -3.42 12.76 10.36
N ASN A 341 -2.53 13.76 10.21
CA ASN A 341 -1.44 13.98 11.17
C ASN A 341 -1.99 14.44 12.53
N GLU A 342 -3.07 15.20 12.53
CA GLU A 342 -3.76 15.66 13.74
C GLU A 342 -4.27 14.47 14.55
N LEU A 343 -4.91 13.49 13.90
CA LEU A 343 -5.38 12.27 14.56
C LEU A 343 -4.24 11.42 15.08
N LEU A 344 -3.15 11.28 14.31
CA LEU A 344 -1.94 10.56 14.74
C LEU A 344 -1.38 11.19 16.03
N ILE A 345 -1.14 12.51 16.03
CA ILE A 345 -0.59 13.22 17.20
C ILE A 345 -1.56 13.16 18.38
N SER A 346 -2.87 13.30 18.12
CA SER A 346 -3.90 13.18 19.15
C SER A 346 -3.88 11.82 19.83
N ARG A 347 -3.80 10.72 19.04
CA ARG A 347 -3.71 9.35 19.60
C ARG A 347 -2.44 9.13 20.41
N ILE A 348 -1.29 9.64 19.93
CA ILE A 348 -0.04 9.57 20.69
C ILE A 348 -0.19 10.29 22.03
N ASN A 349 -0.73 11.51 22.00
CA ASN A 349 -0.86 12.31 23.22
C ASN A 349 -1.88 11.77 24.21
N THR A 350 -3.06 11.34 23.74
CA THR A 350 -4.14 10.88 24.61
C THR A 350 -3.92 9.45 25.08
N ASP A 351 -3.80 8.51 24.14
CA ASP A 351 -3.78 7.09 24.48
C ASP A 351 -2.38 6.67 24.99
N LEU A 352 -1.31 7.02 24.26
CA LEU A 352 0.02 6.52 24.59
C LEU A 352 0.73 7.34 25.65
N ALA A 353 0.74 8.67 25.55
CA ALA A 353 1.45 9.51 26.53
C ALA A 353 0.64 9.69 27.82
N ASN A 354 -0.62 10.13 27.72
CA ASN A 354 -1.42 10.44 28.91
C ASN A 354 -1.99 9.20 29.60
N ASP A 355 -2.49 8.20 28.86
CA ASP A 355 -3.10 7.02 29.49
C ASP A 355 -2.03 5.99 29.88
N LEU A 356 -1.42 5.32 28.90
CA LEU A 356 -0.46 4.24 29.15
C LEU A 356 0.85 4.74 29.76
N GLY A 357 1.46 5.76 29.16
CA GLY A 357 2.76 6.28 29.59
C GLY A 357 2.70 6.91 30.99
N ASN A 358 1.64 7.66 31.27
CA ASN A 358 1.44 8.26 32.59
C ASN A 358 1.14 7.19 33.66
N LEU A 359 0.29 6.20 33.35
CA LEU A 359 0.01 5.07 34.26
C LEU A 359 1.32 4.37 34.66
N LEU A 360 2.13 3.99 33.68
CA LEU A 360 3.42 3.31 33.91
C LEU A 360 4.37 4.20 34.75
N SER A 361 4.60 5.44 34.32
CA SER A 361 5.55 6.35 34.97
C SER A 361 5.14 6.69 36.40
N ARG A 362 3.85 6.98 36.65
CA ARG A 362 3.32 7.28 38.00
C ARG A 362 3.43 6.05 38.90
N THR A 363 3.05 4.87 38.42
CA THR A 363 3.10 3.64 39.21
C THR A 363 4.53 3.33 39.64
N VAL A 364 5.48 3.30 38.70
CA VAL A 364 6.90 3.04 38.98
C VAL A 364 7.48 4.10 39.91
N ALA A 365 7.18 5.38 39.68
CA ALA A 365 7.67 6.47 40.53
C ALA A 365 7.13 6.36 41.98
N MET A 366 5.86 5.97 42.18
CA MET A 366 5.28 5.77 43.52
C MET A 366 5.90 4.57 44.24
N VAL A 367 6.14 3.44 43.55
CA VAL A 367 6.83 2.30 44.16
C VAL A 367 8.24 2.69 44.59
N ILE A 368 9.00 3.39 43.75
CA ILE A 368 10.35 3.88 44.11
C ILE A 368 10.28 4.84 45.29
N LYS A 369 9.37 5.82 45.25
CA LYS A 369 9.28 6.87 46.27
C LYS A 369 8.86 6.32 47.64
N TYR A 370 7.90 5.41 47.69
CA TYR A 370 7.29 4.97 48.95
C TYR A 370 7.91 3.67 49.51
N PHE A 371 8.51 2.85 48.64
CA PHE A 371 9.02 1.53 48.99
C PHE A 371 10.48 1.30 48.54
N GLY A 372 11.18 2.33 48.03
CA GLY A 372 12.57 2.18 47.58
C GLY A 372 12.75 1.33 46.34
N GLY A 373 11.68 1.08 45.60
CA GLY A 373 11.67 0.29 44.36
C GLY A 373 11.19 -1.16 44.50
N THR A 374 11.07 -1.68 45.73
CA THR A 374 10.58 -3.07 45.97
C THR A 374 9.36 -3.06 46.86
N LEU A 375 8.26 -3.66 46.41
CA LEU A 375 7.05 -3.76 47.22
C LEU A 375 7.23 -4.78 48.36
N PRO A 376 6.69 -4.50 49.58
CA PRO A 376 6.59 -5.54 50.62
C PRO A 376 5.56 -6.61 50.20
N ALA A 377 5.65 -7.82 50.75
CA ALA A 377 4.73 -8.91 50.42
C ALA A 377 3.33 -8.75 51.06
N GLU A 378 3.26 -7.98 52.12
CA GLU A 378 1.98 -7.76 52.87
C GLU A 378 0.98 -6.96 52.04
N ARG A 379 -0.29 -7.42 52.06
CA ARG A 379 -1.41 -6.84 51.30
C ARG A 379 -2.63 -6.64 52.18
N GLU A 380 -3.39 -5.59 51.90
CA GLU A 380 -4.69 -5.29 52.51
C GLU A 380 -5.69 -5.02 51.38
N HIS A 381 -6.65 -5.92 51.17
CA HIS A 381 -7.68 -5.82 50.13
C HIS A 381 -8.75 -4.80 50.53
N ASP A 382 -9.37 -4.15 49.53
CA ASP A 382 -10.50 -3.25 49.66
C ASP A 382 -11.47 -3.48 48.49
N ALA A 383 -12.75 -3.23 48.68
CA ALA A 383 -13.78 -3.40 47.65
C ALA A 383 -13.52 -2.60 46.35
N LEU A 384 -12.77 -1.48 46.43
CA LEU A 384 -12.34 -0.72 45.25
C LEU A 384 -11.43 -1.50 44.31
N ASP A 385 -10.78 -2.58 44.79
CA ASP A 385 -9.90 -3.40 44.00
C ASP A 385 -10.65 -4.30 43.02
N ASP A 386 -11.86 -4.75 43.41
CA ASP A 386 -12.59 -5.82 42.75
C ASP A 386 -12.92 -5.53 41.29
N GLU A 387 -13.36 -4.30 41.00
CA GLU A 387 -13.72 -3.89 39.64
C GLU A 387 -12.48 -3.94 38.70
N LEU A 388 -11.34 -3.39 39.15
CA LEU A 388 -10.11 -3.36 38.36
C LEU A 388 -9.59 -4.79 38.11
N ILE A 389 -9.59 -5.62 39.16
CA ILE A 389 -9.17 -7.02 39.09
C ILE A 389 -10.05 -7.81 38.13
N ALA A 390 -11.37 -7.65 38.21
CA ALA A 390 -12.33 -8.34 37.34
C ALA A 390 -12.16 -7.92 35.89
N MET A 391 -12.03 -6.63 35.60
CA MET A 391 -11.82 -6.12 34.25
C MET A 391 -10.50 -6.61 33.66
N ALA A 392 -9.41 -6.58 34.42
CA ALA A 392 -8.11 -7.03 33.95
C ALA A 392 -8.08 -8.55 33.70
N SER A 393 -8.69 -9.35 34.60
CA SER A 393 -8.69 -10.82 34.50
C SER A 393 -9.55 -11.34 33.33
N SER A 394 -10.64 -10.64 32.97
CA SER A 394 -11.51 -11.00 31.83
C SER A 394 -11.05 -10.44 30.48
N LEU A 395 -10.09 -9.51 30.48
CA LEU A 395 -9.67 -8.77 29.28
C LEU A 395 -9.17 -9.68 28.17
N ARG A 396 -8.36 -10.71 28.50
CA ARG A 396 -7.77 -11.61 27.49
C ARG A 396 -8.83 -12.33 26.67
N GLU A 397 -9.92 -12.76 27.25
CA GLU A 397 -10.98 -13.47 26.53
C GLU A 397 -11.70 -12.53 25.56
N THR A 398 -12.08 -11.34 26.01
CA THR A 398 -12.70 -10.30 25.17
C THR A 398 -11.76 -9.89 24.04
N TYR A 399 -10.49 -9.67 24.34
CA TYR A 399 -9.45 -9.34 23.38
C TYR A 399 -9.29 -10.43 22.32
N ALA A 400 -9.24 -11.71 22.73
CA ALA A 400 -9.12 -12.85 21.82
C ALA A 400 -10.31 -12.91 20.86
N GLY A 401 -11.53 -12.70 21.36
CA GLY A 401 -12.72 -12.67 20.52
C GLY A 401 -12.64 -11.64 19.39
N TYR A 402 -12.08 -10.48 19.65
CA TYR A 402 -11.85 -9.48 18.60
C TYR A 402 -10.68 -9.86 17.67
N MET A 403 -9.54 -10.25 18.22
CA MET A 403 -8.34 -10.57 17.42
C MET A 403 -8.52 -11.75 16.48
N ASP A 404 -9.28 -12.77 16.90
CA ASP A 404 -9.60 -13.94 16.07
C ASP A 404 -10.51 -13.59 14.88
N ASN A 405 -11.21 -12.45 14.97
CA ASN A 405 -12.06 -11.89 13.92
C ASN A 405 -11.48 -10.61 13.29
N PHE A 406 -10.16 -10.41 13.35
CA PHE A 406 -9.43 -9.26 12.77
C PHE A 406 -9.87 -7.89 13.31
N GLY A 407 -10.53 -7.85 14.45
CA GLY A 407 -11.00 -6.63 15.14
C GLY A 407 -9.90 -5.94 15.93
N THR A 408 -8.78 -5.59 15.32
CA THR A 408 -7.61 -4.96 15.98
C THR A 408 -7.96 -3.68 16.70
N GLN A 409 -8.80 -2.84 16.10
CA GLN A 409 -9.27 -1.59 16.72
C GLN A 409 -10.04 -1.87 18.01
N GLN A 410 -11.01 -2.79 17.96
CA GLN A 410 -11.85 -3.15 19.12
C GLN A 410 -11.02 -3.78 20.24
N ALA A 411 -10.08 -4.66 19.88
CA ALA A 411 -9.15 -5.26 20.84
C ALA A 411 -8.34 -4.18 21.58
N LEU A 412 -7.80 -3.19 20.87
CA LEU A 412 -7.10 -2.06 21.47
C LEU A 412 -8.02 -1.18 22.33
N ILE A 413 -9.27 -0.96 21.92
CA ILE A 413 -10.24 -0.21 22.72
C ILE A 413 -10.46 -0.89 24.08
N GLU A 414 -10.64 -2.22 24.10
CA GLU A 414 -10.84 -2.96 25.35
C GLU A 414 -9.61 -2.88 26.28
N VAL A 415 -8.40 -3.00 25.72
CA VAL A 415 -7.17 -2.81 26.51
C VAL A 415 -7.11 -1.42 27.14
N PHE A 416 -7.41 -0.37 26.38
CA PHE A 416 -7.36 1.01 26.87
C PHE A 416 -8.51 1.35 27.84
N LYS A 417 -9.64 0.64 27.81
CA LYS A 417 -10.66 0.74 28.88
C LYS A 417 -10.08 0.32 30.23
N VAL A 418 -9.33 -0.78 30.27
CA VAL A 418 -8.70 -1.25 31.52
C VAL A 418 -7.59 -0.29 31.98
N ILE A 419 -6.78 0.25 31.06
CA ILE A 419 -5.78 1.27 31.37
C ILE A 419 -6.44 2.54 31.96
N SER A 420 -7.52 3.03 31.35
CA SER A 420 -8.28 4.18 31.85
C SER A 420 -8.89 3.90 33.22
N ARG A 421 -9.42 2.67 33.45
CA ARG A 421 -9.90 2.26 34.78
C ARG A 421 -8.80 2.26 35.83
N ALA A 422 -7.59 1.81 35.46
CA ALA A 422 -6.43 1.86 36.36
C ALA A 422 -6.00 3.29 36.71
N ASN A 423 -6.02 4.22 35.76
CA ASN A 423 -5.78 5.64 36.04
C ASN A 423 -6.83 6.21 37.02
N LYS A 424 -8.10 5.89 36.81
CA LYS A 424 -9.19 6.30 37.74
C LYS A 424 -9.02 5.67 39.13
N TYR A 425 -8.57 4.40 39.19
CA TYR A 425 -8.31 3.71 40.46
C TYR A 425 -7.19 4.40 41.26
N ILE A 426 -6.17 4.96 40.62
CA ILE A 426 -5.15 5.80 41.29
C ILE A 426 -5.83 7.00 42.00
N ASP A 427 -6.75 7.67 41.33
CA ASP A 427 -7.40 8.88 41.88
C ASP A 427 -8.38 8.52 43.02
N GLU A 428 -9.10 7.41 42.91
CA GLU A 428 -10.04 6.92 43.92
C GLU A 428 -9.31 6.43 45.18
N THR A 429 -8.20 5.73 45.04
CA THR A 429 -7.43 5.17 46.16
C THR A 429 -6.46 6.17 46.77
N ALA A 430 -6.16 7.26 46.07
CA ALA A 430 -5.31 8.36 46.52
C ALA A 430 -4.01 7.90 47.23
N PRO A 431 -3.11 7.14 46.57
CA PRO A 431 -1.95 6.53 47.22
C PRO A 431 -1.02 7.53 47.90
N TRP A 432 -1.03 8.80 47.50
CA TRP A 432 -0.30 9.89 48.14
C TRP A 432 -0.88 10.29 49.54
N ILE A 433 -2.16 9.91 49.81
CA ILE A 433 -2.77 10.05 51.13
C ILE A 433 -2.39 8.84 51.98
N LEU A 434 -2.54 7.62 51.44
CA LEU A 434 -2.17 6.37 52.12
C LEU A 434 -0.71 6.39 52.58
N ALA A 435 0.17 6.97 51.81
CA ALA A 435 1.61 7.07 52.10
C ALA A 435 1.95 7.95 53.31
N LYS A 436 0.99 8.73 53.85
CA LYS A 436 1.20 9.58 55.06
C LYS A 436 0.90 8.84 56.36
N ASP A 437 0.30 7.66 56.28
CA ASP A 437 -0.12 6.86 57.43
C ASP A 437 0.57 5.49 57.40
N GLU A 438 1.49 5.25 58.31
CA GLU A 438 2.24 3.98 58.34
C GLU A 438 1.35 2.77 58.57
N SER A 439 0.18 2.93 59.25
CA SER A 439 -0.80 1.85 59.40
C SER A 439 -1.46 1.45 58.10
N LYS A 440 -1.40 2.28 57.05
CA LYS A 440 -1.94 2.03 55.71
C LYS A 440 -0.90 1.50 54.71
N ARG A 441 0.29 1.14 55.20
CA ARG A 441 1.40 0.70 54.34
C ARG A 441 1.05 -0.57 53.51
N ALA A 442 0.37 -1.55 54.13
CA ALA A 442 -0.10 -2.75 53.44
C ALA A 442 -1.14 -2.44 52.35
N ARG A 443 -2.08 -1.50 52.67
CA ARG A 443 -3.06 -1.01 51.69
C ARG A 443 -2.42 -0.29 50.53
N LEU A 444 -1.45 0.59 50.78
CA LEU A 444 -0.69 1.27 49.74
C LEU A 444 0.06 0.27 48.83
N ALA A 445 0.66 -0.77 49.44
CA ALA A 445 1.35 -1.82 48.68
C ALA A 445 0.36 -2.59 47.80
N THR A 446 -0.87 -2.87 48.27
CA THR A 446 -1.92 -3.49 47.47
C THR A 446 -2.28 -2.64 46.25
N VAL A 447 -2.54 -1.33 46.47
CA VAL A 447 -2.88 -0.40 45.38
C VAL A 447 -1.79 -0.43 44.29
N LEU A 448 -0.54 -0.29 44.67
CA LEU A 448 0.57 -0.25 43.70
C LEU A 448 0.78 -1.61 43.02
N TYR A 449 0.61 -2.72 43.72
CA TYR A 449 0.66 -4.06 43.15
C TYR A 449 -0.45 -4.28 42.10
N ASN A 450 -1.68 -3.85 42.41
CA ASN A 450 -2.82 -3.94 41.49
C ASN A 450 -2.56 -3.14 40.20
N LEU A 451 -1.92 -2.00 40.29
CA LEU A 451 -1.51 -1.21 39.11
C LEU A 451 -0.42 -1.91 38.30
N LEU A 452 0.58 -2.52 38.96
CA LEU A 452 1.63 -3.30 38.27
C LEU A 452 1.07 -4.54 37.57
N GLU A 453 0.15 -5.29 38.22
CA GLU A 453 -0.52 -6.44 37.60
C GLU A 453 -1.38 -6.03 36.41
N THR A 454 -2.11 -4.91 36.53
CA THR A 454 -2.88 -4.36 35.41
C THR A 454 -1.96 -3.98 34.24
N LEU A 455 -0.83 -3.34 34.52
CA LEU A 455 0.17 -3.03 33.50
C LEU A 455 0.73 -4.31 32.86
N ARG A 456 1.09 -5.33 33.65
CA ARG A 456 1.58 -6.60 33.14
C ARG A 456 0.59 -7.22 32.15
N ILE A 457 -0.67 -7.32 32.51
CA ILE A 457 -1.73 -7.90 31.67
C ILE A 457 -1.93 -7.06 30.41
N THR A 458 -2.15 -5.76 30.55
CA THR A 458 -2.44 -4.87 29.41
C THR A 458 -1.26 -4.77 28.45
N VAL A 459 -0.03 -4.64 28.96
CA VAL A 459 1.18 -4.59 28.13
C VAL A 459 1.43 -5.93 27.43
N THR A 460 1.10 -7.08 28.05
CA THR A 460 1.16 -8.39 27.37
C THR A 460 0.26 -8.43 26.14
N LEU A 461 -0.96 -7.88 26.24
CA LEU A 461 -1.90 -7.84 25.12
C LEU A 461 -1.55 -6.76 24.08
N LEU A 462 -0.72 -5.79 24.44
CA LEU A 462 -0.20 -4.78 23.51
C LEU A 462 1.06 -5.24 22.72
N LEU A 463 1.73 -6.34 23.11
CA LEU A 463 2.92 -6.88 22.43
C LEU A 463 2.75 -7.03 20.91
N PRO A 464 1.62 -7.52 20.36
CA PRO A 464 1.45 -7.63 18.92
C PRO A 464 1.46 -6.28 18.18
N PHE A 465 1.13 -5.21 18.87
CA PHE A 465 0.98 -3.86 18.31
C PHE A 465 2.23 -3.00 18.49
N MET A 466 2.84 -3.04 19.67
CA MET A 466 3.95 -2.18 20.10
C MET A 466 5.08 -3.00 20.73
N PRO A 467 5.74 -3.90 19.96
CA PRO A 467 6.66 -4.88 20.52
C PRO A 467 7.83 -4.27 21.31
N ASP A 468 8.44 -3.18 20.81
CA ASP A 468 9.62 -2.60 21.45
C ASP A 468 9.28 -1.82 22.73
N SER A 469 8.16 -1.09 22.71
CA SER A 469 7.69 -0.33 23.88
C SER A 469 7.22 -1.25 25.00
N CYS A 470 6.58 -2.38 24.66
CA CYS A 470 6.14 -3.36 25.65
C CYS A 470 7.33 -4.02 26.38
N VAL A 471 8.41 -4.37 25.68
CA VAL A 471 9.62 -4.89 26.31
C VAL A 471 10.22 -3.89 27.30
N LYS A 472 10.25 -2.60 26.94
CA LYS A 472 10.71 -1.52 27.85
C LYS A 472 9.77 -1.35 29.05
N ALA A 473 8.45 -1.49 28.86
CA ALA A 473 7.49 -1.42 29.95
C ALA A 473 7.65 -2.60 30.93
N PHE A 474 7.83 -3.82 30.45
CA PHE A 474 8.09 -4.98 31.29
C PHE A 474 9.34 -4.81 32.14
N ALA A 475 10.42 -4.32 31.54
CA ALA A 475 11.64 -4.03 32.28
C ALA A 475 11.41 -3.01 33.41
N GLN A 476 10.56 -2.00 33.18
CA GLN A 476 10.25 -0.98 34.19
C GLN A 476 9.41 -1.54 35.35
N ILE A 477 8.42 -2.38 35.07
CA ILE A 477 7.57 -2.99 36.12
C ILE A 477 8.18 -4.23 36.76
N GLY A 478 9.38 -4.65 36.35
CA GLY A 478 10.06 -5.84 36.88
C GLY A 478 9.41 -7.17 36.49
N ALA A 479 8.70 -7.21 35.38
CA ALA A 479 8.06 -8.43 34.89
C ALA A 479 9.04 -9.28 34.07
N ALA A 480 9.20 -10.54 34.45
CA ALA A 480 10.03 -11.51 33.73
C ALA A 480 9.27 -12.11 32.52
N PRO A 481 9.98 -12.65 31.51
CA PRO A 481 9.35 -13.21 30.31
C PRO A 481 8.31 -14.29 30.58
N GLU A 482 8.54 -15.16 31.56
CA GLU A 482 7.61 -16.22 31.98
C GLU A 482 6.30 -15.68 32.56
N GLN A 483 6.27 -14.45 33.03
CA GLN A 483 5.09 -13.79 33.62
C GLN A 483 4.25 -13.06 32.55
N THR A 484 4.82 -12.84 31.37
CA THR A 484 4.21 -12.07 30.28
C THR A 484 3.75 -12.94 29.12
N THR A 485 3.41 -14.20 29.43
CA THR A 485 2.87 -15.16 28.45
C THR A 485 1.38 -14.94 28.19
N TRP A 486 0.89 -15.48 27.09
CA TRP A 486 -0.56 -15.48 26.76
C TRP A 486 -1.40 -16.06 27.89
N ASP A 487 -1.00 -17.20 28.45
CA ASP A 487 -1.78 -17.85 29.48
C ASP A 487 -1.82 -17.02 30.76
N ASN A 488 -0.71 -16.41 31.12
CA ASN A 488 -0.62 -15.52 32.30
C ASN A 488 -1.36 -14.20 32.13
N ALA A 489 -1.70 -13.77 30.91
CA ALA A 489 -2.53 -12.59 30.68
C ALA A 489 -3.99 -12.75 31.19
N ALA A 490 -4.45 -13.97 31.50
CA ALA A 490 -5.76 -14.22 32.13
C ALA A 490 -5.67 -14.48 33.64
N VAL A 491 -4.47 -14.50 34.19
CA VAL A 491 -4.25 -14.82 35.60
C VAL A 491 -3.84 -13.58 36.35
N TRP A 492 -4.55 -13.27 37.43
CA TRP A 492 -4.19 -12.18 38.34
C TRP A 492 -3.20 -12.67 39.39
N GLY A 493 -2.28 -11.81 39.81
CA GLY A 493 -1.34 -12.10 40.89
C GLY A 493 -0.14 -12.94 40.43
N VAL A 494 0.32 -12.78 39.20
CA VAL A 494 1.48 -13.51 38.63
C VAL A 494 2.81 -12.84 38.96
N LEU A 495 2.84 -11.52 39.13
CA LEU A 495 4.04 -10.82 39.61
C LEU A 495 4.39 -11.30 41.03
N PRO A 496 5.70 -11.39 41.39
CA PRO A 496 6.10 -11.68 42.76
C PRO A 496 5.48 -10.68 43.74
N ALA A 497 5.15 -11.16 44.95
CA ALA A 497 4.60 -10.30 45.98
C ALA A 497 5.57 -9.16 46.37
N ASP A 498 6.86 -9.42 46.25
CA ASP A 498 7.98 -8.49 46.51
C ASP A 498 8.59 -7.96 45.20
N VAL A 499 7.78 -7.72 44.19
CA VAL A 499 8.23 -7.23 42.88
C VAL A 499 9.05 -5.97 42.98
N THR A 500 10.16 -5.95 42.23
CA THR A 500 11.08 -4.78 42.16
C THR A 500 10.91 -4.09 40.81
N VAL A 501 10.63 -2.78 40.85
CA VAL A 501 10.51 -1.92 39.67
C VAL A 501 11.79 -1.16 39.38
N HIS A 502 11.96 -0.77 38.13
CA HIS A 502 13.14 -0.03 37.67
C HIS A 502 12.72 1.27 36.97
N LYS A 503 13.44 2.35 37.28
CA LYS A 503 13.24 3.60 36.56
C LYS A 503 13.73 3.44 35.13
N GLY A 504 12.87 3.74 34.15
CA GLY A 504 13.20 3.73 32.74
C GLY A 504 12.97 5.07 32.05
N GLU A 505 13.14 5.06 30.73
CA GLU A 505 12.83 6.20 29.87
C GLU A 505 11.31 6.37 29.72
N THR A 506 10.88 7.60 29.42
CA THR A 506 9.50 7.88 29.01
C THR A 506 9.25 7.20 27.67
N LEU A 507 8.27 6.28 27.60
CA LEU A 507 8.00 5.51 26.39
C LEU A 507 7.47 6.39 25.25
N PHE A 508 6.54 7.29 25.59
CA PHE A 508 5.87 8.16 24.62
C PHE A 508 5.88 9.60 25.15
N PRO A 509 6.80 10.44 24.67
CA PRO A 509 6.82 11.85 25.04
C PRO A 509 5.61 12.57 24.42
N ARG A 510 5.07 13.52 25.17
CA ARG A 510 3.96 14.36 24.69
C ARG A 510 4.45 15.28 23.57
N ILE A 511 3.68 15.40 22.51
CA ILE A 511 3.97 16.19 21.33
C ILE A 511 3.19 17.51 21.37
N ASP A 512 3.87 18.63 21.14
CA ASP A 512 3.20 19.91 20.89
C ASP A 512 2.57 19.88 19.48
N MET A 513 1.26 19.69 19.43
CA MET A 513 0.51 19.53 18.18
C MET A 513 0.65 20.75 17.26
N THR A 514 0.60 21.96 17.81
CA THR A 514 0.63 23.19 17.00
C THR A 514 2.00 23.35 16.32
N LYS A 515 3.06 23.16 17.07
CA LYS A 515 4.43 23.22 16.55
C LYS A 515 4.68 22.12 15.53
N GLU A 516 4.28 20.90 15.84
CA GLU A 516 4.50 19.71 15.00
C GLU A 516 3.80 19.82 13.64
N LEU A 517 2.52 20.26 13.62
CA LEU A 517 1.79 20.45 12.38
C LEU A 517 2.41 21.55 11.51
N ALA A 518 2.88 22.64 12.11
CA ALA A 518 3.58 23.70 11.38
C ALA A 518 4.89 23.18 10.74
N GLU A 519 5.66 22.34 11.44
CA GLU A 519 6.86 21.71 10.89
C GLU A 519 6.56 20.75 9.74
N LEU A 520 5.51 19.92 9.87
CA LEU A 520 5.08 19.01 8.79
C LEU A 520 4.64 19.75 7.53
N GLU A 521 3.92 20.85 7.69
CA GLU A 521 3.52 21.70 6.54
C GLU A 521 4.74 22.36 5.88
N ALA A 522 5.71 22.82 6.66
CA ALA A 522 6.95 23.36 6.14
C ALA A 522 7.76 22.31 5.35
N LEU A 523 7.84 21.06 5.86
CA LEU A 523 8.47 19.94 5.15
C LEU A 523 7.77 19.59 3.84
N LYS A 524 6.43 19.61 3.83
CA LYS A 524 5.63 19.41 2.62
C LYS A 524 5.89 20.50 1.58
N ALA A 525 5.90 21.76 2.01
CA ALA A 525 6.20 22.90 1.15
C ALA A 525 7.61 22.81 0.55
N ALA A 526 8.62 22.47 1.36
CA ALA A 526 9.99 22.28 0.92
C ALA A 526 10.13 21.13 -0.10
N LYS A 527 9.50 19.98 0.15
CA LYS A 527 9.48 18.85 -0.81
C LYS A 527 8.79 19.24 -2.12
N LYS A 528 7.68 19.98 -2.06
CA LYS A 528 6.98 20.47 -3.26
C LYS A 528 7.82 21.48 -4.05
N ALA A 529 8.53 22.36 -3.37
CA ALA A 529 9.46 23.32 -3.99
C ALA A 529 10.65 22.61 -4.66
N ALA A 530 11.20 21.56 -4.02
CA ALA A 530 12.29 20.74 -4.56
C ALA A 530 11.87 19.87 -5.76
N ALA A 531 10.60 19.44 -5.79
CA ALA A 531 10.01 18.66 -6.88
C ALA A 531 9.44 19.52 -8.02
N ALA A 532 9.36 20.85 -7.83
CA ALA A 532 8.94 21.77 -8.89
C ALA A 532 9.93 21.60 -10.07
N PRO A 533 9.44 21.51 -11.32
CA PRO A 533 10.31 21.41 -12.46
C PRO A 533 11.28 22.60 -12.41
N LYS A 534 12.58 22.29 -12.39
CA LYS A 534 13.61 23.32 -12.55
C LYS A 534 13.23 24.13 -13.78
N SER A 535 13.25 25.45 -13.70
CA SER A 535 13.07 26.33 -14.86
C SER A 535 13.82 25.74 -16.05
N ALA A 536 13.18 25.72 -17.23
CA ALA A 536 13.82 25.23 -18.43
C ALA A 536 15.28 25.72 -18.47
N PRO A 537 16.25 24.85 -18.80
CA PRO A 537 17.64 25.27 -18.83
C PRO A 537 17.76 26.52 -19.70
N VAL A 538 18.36 27.55 -19.15
CA VAL A 538 18.68 28.75 -19.92
C VAL A 538 19.59 28.28 -21.04
N LEU A 539 19.11 28.35 -22.28
CA LEU A 539 19.91 28.02 -23.45
C LEU A 539 21.09 28.99 -23.55
N PRO A 540 22.23 28.57 -24.12
CA PRO A 540 23.34 29.49 -24.35
C PRO A 540 22.90 30.66 -25.22
N ASP A 541 23.55 31.80 -24.99
CA ASP A 541 23.28 33.00 -25.78
C ASP A 541 23.48 32.75 -27.28
N VAL A 542 22.54 33.20 -28.09
CA VAL A 542 22.67 33.18 -29.57
C VAL A 542 22.96 34.61 -30.03
N THR A 543 23.81 34.75 -31.03
CA THR A 543 24.10 36.04 -31.64
C THR A 543 22.94 36.49 -32.51
N ILE A 544 22.85 37.79 -32.76
CA ILE A 544 21.82 38.32 -33.65
C ILE A 544 21.94 37.75 -35.07
N ASP A 545 23.14 37.48 -35.52
CA ASP A 545 23.42 36.86 -36.82
C ASP A 545 22.98 35.38 -36.89
N GLU A 546 23.02 34.66 -35.80
CA GLU A 546 22.47 33.30 -35.69
C GLU A 546 20.95 33.32 -35.68
N PHE A 547 20.35 34.22 -34.94
CA PHE A 547 18.89 34.42 -34.92
C PHE A 547 18.34 34.85 -36.29
N ALA A 548 19.02 35.76 -36.97
CA ALA A 548 18.67 36.24 -38.30
C ALA A 548 18.68 35.17 -39.41
N LYS A 549 19.30 33.98 -39.13
CA LYS A 549 19.23 32.84 -40.05
C LYS A 549 17.88 32.15 -40.03
N CYS A 550 17.00 32.41 -39.03
CA CYS A 550 15.65 31.85 -38.97
C CYS A 550 14.71 32.72 -39.81
N ASP A 551 14.17 32.21 -40.91
CA ASP A 551 13.16 32.89 -41.72
C ASP A 551 11.77 32.73 -41.07
N MET A 552 11.44 33.66 -40.18
CA MET A 552 10.16 33.68 -39.45
C MET A 552 9.20 34.64 -40.18
N ARG A 553 8.04 34.08 -40.60
CA ARG A 553 7.05 34.87 -41.35
C ARG A 553 5.63 34.67 -40.84
N VAL A 554 4.82 35.67 -41.15
CA VAL A 554 3.38 35.64 -40.99
C VAL A 554 2.79 34.78 -42.09
N CYS A 555 1.91 33.87 -41.74
CA CYS A 555 1.23 32.98 -42.68
C CYS A 555 -0.29 33.05 -42.45
N LYS A 556 -1.09 33.00 -43.52
CA LYS A 556 -2.54 32.82 -43.46
C LYS A 556 -2.90 31.34 -43.56
N VAL A 557 -3.75 30.88 -42.69
CA VAL A 557 -4.26 29.51 -42.76
C VAL A 557 -5.35 29.41 -43.82
N LEU A 558 -5.01 28.87 -44.98
CA LEU A 558 -5.95 28.63 -46.07
C LEU A 558 -6.81 27.38 -45.80
N LYS A 559 -6.18 26.34 -45.25
CA LYS A 559 -6.83 25.07 -44.96
C LYS A 559 -6.17 24.41 -43.74
N CYS A 560 -6.99 23.74 -42.93
CA CYS A 560 -6.52 22.94 -41.81
C CYS A 560 -7.33 21.63 -41.75
N GLU A 561 -6.66 20.49 -41.72
CA GLU A 561 -7.31 19.18 -41.73
C GLU A 561 -6.64 18.21 -40.75
N PRO A 562 -7.39 17.26 -40.12
CA PRO A 562 -6.81 16.20 -39.35
C PRO A 562 -5.98 15.26 -40.23
N VAL A 563 -4.83 14.79 -39.73
CA VAL A 563 -3.99 13.84 -40.44
C VAL A 563 -4.55 12.42 -40.23
N LYS A 564 -4.86 11.71 -41.31
CA LYS A 564 -5.36 10.32 -41.21
C LYS A 564 -4.39 9.43 -40.41
N LYS A 565 -4.93 8.68 -39.47
CA LYS A 565 -4.19 7.80 -38.56
C LYS A 565 -3.33 8.54 -37.50
N SER A 566 -3.59 9.80 -37.23
CA SER A 566 -2.95 10.55 -36.14
C SER A 566 -3.97 11.39 -35.38
N ASP A 567 -4.09 11.19 -34.08
CA ASP A 567 -4.89 11.97 -33.13
C ASP A 567 -4.16 13.23 -32.63
N LYS A 568 -2.89 13.41 -33.02
CA LYS A 568 -2.03 14.50 -32.54
C LYS A 568 -1.76 15.57 -33.60
N LEU A 569 -1.86 15.22 -34.90
CA LEU A 569 -1.40 16.06 -35.97
C LEU A 569 -2.55 16.73 -36.72
N LEU A 570 -2.38 18.05 -36.97
CA LEU A 570 -3.13 18.80 -37.95
C LEU A 570 -2.21 19.12 -39.14
N CYS A 571 -2.75 19.06 -40.37
CA CYS A 571 -2.10 19.45 -41.61
C CYS A 571 -2.62 20.82 -42.03
N PHE A 572 -1.72 21.75 -42.14
CA PHE A 572 -1.99 23.13 -42.56
C PHE A 572 -1.56 23.34 -44.00
N THR A 573 -2.41 24.02 -44.76
CA THR A 573 -2.07 24.67 -46.01
C THR A 573 -2.04 26.17 -45.74
N LEU A 574 -0.89 26.79 -45.90
CA LEU A 574 -0.61 28.17 -45.54
C LEU A 574 -0.24 29.01 -46.76
N ASP A 575 -0.76 30.24 -46.81
CA ASP A 575 -0.20 31.29 -47.64
C ASP A 575 0.91 31.98 -46.83
N ASP A 576 2.14 31.91 -47.33
CA ASP A 576 3.34 32.51 -46.72
C ASP A 576 3.84 33.74 -47.49
N GLY A 577 3.03 34.23 -48.44
CA GLY A 577 3.35 35.38 -49.32
C GLY A 577 4.30 35.03 -50.49
N SER A 578 4.69 33.76 -50.67
CA SER A 578 5.56 33.34 -51.76
C SER A 578 4.85 33.10 -53.09
N GLY A 579 3.51 33.10 -53.08
CA GLY A 579 2.67 32.78 -54.25
C GLY A 579 2.48 31.28 -54.48
N THR A 580 2.97 30.43 -53.53
CA THR A 580 2.75 28.97 -53.53
C THR A 580 2.31 28.51 -52.14
N ASP A 581 1.32 27.63 -52.09
CA ASP A 581 0.79 27.12 -50.82
C ASP A 581 1.84 26.25 -50.11
N ARG A 582 2.04 26.50 -48.81
CA ARG A 582 3.02 25.78 -47.98
C ARG A 582 2.29 24.80 -47.08
N GLN A 583 2.76 23.53 -47.07
CA GLN A 583 2.26 22.50 -46.17
C GLN A 583 3.12 22.41 -44.90
N ILE A 584 2.47 22.57 -43.73
CA ILE A 584 3.10 22.34 -42.42
C ILE A 584 2.21 21.40 -41.60
N LEU A 585 2.84 20.42 -40.93
CA LEU A 585 2.18 19.53 -39.96
C LEU A 585 2.55 19.97 -38.54
N SER A 586 1.56 20.06 -37.65
CA SER A 586 1.76 20.46 -36.25
C SER A 586 1.03 19.55 -35.27
N GLY A 587 1.66 19.25 -34.15
CA GLY A 587 1.18 18.35 -33.10
C GLY A 587 0.15 18.95 -32.15
N ILE A 588 -0.77 19.78 -32.66
CA ILE A 588 -1.68 20.59 -31.84
C ILE A 588 -3.14 20.15 -31.90
N ALA A 589 -3.44 18.99 -32.48
CA ALA A 589 -4.82 18.51 -32.62
C ALA A 589 -5.57 18.31 -31.30
N LYS A 590 -4.84 18.19 -30.17
CA LYS A 590 -5.43 18.13 -28.82
C LYS A 590 -5.92 19.47 -28.28
N TYR A 591 -5.45 20.56 -28.87
CA TYR A 591 -5.67 21.92 -28.35
C TYR A 591 -6.57 22.79 -29.24
N TYR A 592 -6.66 22.46 -30.54
CA TYR A 592 -7.41 23.22 -31.52
C TYR A 592 -8.20 22.34 -32.47
N ARG A 593 -9.40 22.78 -32.83
CA ARG A 593 -10.17 22.17 -33.91
C ARG A 593 -9.79 22.82 -35.24
N PRO A 594 -9.76 22.05 -36.34
CA PRO A 594 -9.39 22.61 -37.65
C PRO A 594 -10.19 23.85 -38.06
N GLU A 595 -11.49 23.87 -37.76
CA GLU A 595 -12.41 24.94 -38.13
C GLU A 595 -12.10 26.26 -37.41
N GLU A 596 -11.49 26.21 -36.23
CA GLU A 596 -11.11 27.36 -35.42
C GLU A 596 -9.87 28.06 -35.99
N LEU A 597 -9.11 27.37 -36.84
CA LEU A 597 -7.81 27.83 -37.34
C LEU A 597 -7.86 28.35 -38.77
N VAL A 598 -8.81 27.91 -39.59
CA VAL A 598 -8.96 28.40 -40.97
C VAL A 598 -9.26 29.90 -40.98
N GLY A 599 -8.52 30.63 -41.80
CA GLY A 599 -8.61 32.09 -41.90
C GLY A 599 -7.78 32.86 -40.86
N LYS A 600 -7.19 32.16 -39.87
CA LYS A 600 -6.33 32.78 -38.84
C LYS A 600 -4.94 33.11 -39.38
N THR A 601 -4.34 34.10 -38.74
CA THR A 601 -3.00 34.58 -39.02
C THR A 601 -2.04 34.00 -37.99
N VAL A 602 -1.07 33.18 -38.43
CA VAL A 602 -0.14 32.46 -37.58
C VAL A 602 1.32 32.79 -37.93
N VAL A 603 2.22 32.48 -37.03
CA VAL A 603 3.66 32.67 -37.25
C VAL A 603 4.32 31.30 -37.48
N ALA A 604 5.18 31.21 -38.49
CA ALA A 604 5.92 30.01 -38.83
C ALA A 604 7.40 30.30 -39.15
N ILE A 605 8.28 29.32 -38.85
CA ILE A 605 9.65 29.28 -39.37
C ILE A 605 9.62 28.50 -40.68
N LEU A 606 10.05 29.11 -41.76
CA LEU A 606 9.88 28.59 -43.12
C LEU A 606 11.10 27.89 -43.69
N ASN A 607 12.28 28.20 -43.20
CA ASN A 607 13.55 27.69 -43.75
C ASN A 607 14.10 26.46 -42.99
N LEU A 608 13.22 25.72 -42.30
CA LEU A 608 13.60 24.41 -41.73
C LEU A 608 13.61 23.32 -42.81
N PRO A 609 14.55 22.38 -42.77
CA PRO A 609 14.56 21.25 -43.71
C PRO A 609 13.24 20.46 -43.68
N PRO A 610 12.71 20.04 -44.83
CA PRO A 610 11.47 19.26 -44.90
C PRO A 610 11.52 18.01 -44.04
N ARG A 611 10.50 17.83 -43.16
CA ARG A 611 10.39 16.64 -42.29
C ARG A 611 9.21 15.78 -42.72
N LYS A 612 9.42 14.48 -42.95
CA LYS A 612 8.33 13.52 -43.18
C LYS A 612 7.66 13.11 -41.87
N MET A 613 6.35 13.32 -41.79
CA MET A 613 5.49 12.88 -40.67
C MET A 613 4.27 12.20 -41.23
N MET A 614 3.99 10.96 -40.83
CA MET A 614 2.88 10.13 -41.33
C MET A 614 2.79 10.05 -42.86
N GLY A 615 3.94 10.02 -43.54
CA GLY A 615 4.03 9.97 -45.02
C GLY A 615 3.88 11.33 -45.73
N MET A 616 3.59 12.41 -45.03
CA MET A 616 3.43 13.76 -45.55
C MET A 616 4.65 14.62 -45.22
N ALA A 617 5.02 15.57 -46.08
CA ALA A 617 6.12 16.50 -45.83
C ALA A 617 5.64 17.72 -45.06
N SER A 618 6.33 18.05 -43.96
CA SER A 618 6.18 19.34 -43.28
C SER A 618 7.32 20.27 -43.68
N ASN A 619 6.98 21.43 -44.29
CA ASN A 619 7.93 22.37 -44.84
C ASN A 619 8.06 23.62 -43.97
N GLY A 620 8.37 23.42 -42.69
CA GLY A 620 8.45 24.47 -41.67
C GLY A 620 7.84 24.07 -40.35
N MET A 621 7.71 25.01 -39.42
CA MET A 621 7.18 24.79 -38.06
C MET A 621 6.33 26.00 -37.65
N LEU A 622 5.11 25.73 -37.16
CA LEU A 622 4.29 26.75 -36.50
C LEU A 622 4.85 27.06 -35.11
N LEU A 623 4.89 28.34 -34.75
CA LEU A 623 5.30 28.75 -33.42
C LEU A 623 4.14 28.73 -32.44
N SER A 624 4.39 28.14 -31.29
CA SER A 624 3.45 28.04 -30.16
C SER A 624 4.16 28.18 -28.82
N ALA A 625 3.45 28.68 -27.83
CA ALA A 625 3.89 28.72 -26.44
C ALA A 625 3.15 27.64 -25.65
N GLU A 626 3.91 26.79 -24.94
CA GLU A 626 3.32 25.76 -24.08
C GLU A 626 3.82 25.91 -22.64
N LYS A 627 2.89 25.91 -21.69
CA LYS A 627 3.18 25.89 -20.27
C LYS A 627 2.06 25.17 -19.51
N ASP A 628 2.43 24.28 -18.60
CA ASP A 628 1.49 23.55 -17.72
C ASP A 628 0.37 22.81 -18.47
N GLY A 629 0.69 22.23 -19.64
CA GLY A 629 -0.25 21.48 -20.49
C GLY A 629 -1.25 22.35 -21.25
N LYS A 630 -1.04 23.68 -21.29
CA LYS A 630 -1.80 24.62 -22.13
C LYS A 630 -0.90 25.12 -23.25
N LEU A 631 -1.34 24.90 -24.49
CA LEU A 631 -0.64 25.36 -25.68
C LEU A 631 -1.45 26.48 -26.35
N ASN A 632 -0.75 27.54 -26.71
CA ASN A 632 -1.31 28.64 -27.50
C ASN A 632 -0.45 28.87 -28.76
N LEU A 633 -1.06 28.83 -29.93
CA LEU A 633 -0.41 29.26 -31.17
C LEU A 633 -0.10 30.75 -31.10
N LEU A 634 1.06 31.15 -31.63
CA LEU A 634 1.35 32.55 -31.87
C LEU A 634 0.49 33.02 -33.05
N MET A 635 -0.59 33.71 -32.71
CA MET A 635 -1.50 34.34 -33.69
C MET A 635 -1.31 35.84 -33.66
N LEU A 636 -1.38 36.44 -34.81
CA LEU A 636 -1.38 37.92 -35.01
C LEU A 636 -2.75 38.40 -35.46
N ASP A 637 -2.92 39.72 -35.48
CA ASP A 637 -4.12 40.34 -36.02
C ASP A 637 -4.31 39.97 -37.49
N ASP A 638 -5.53 39.65 -37.89
CA ASP A 638 -5.83 39.17 -39.23
C ASP A 638 -5.64 40.26 -40.32
N SER A 639 -5.37 41.50 -39.97
CA SER A 639 -4.97 42.56 -40.87
C SER A 639 -3.50 42.49 -41.33
N VAL A 640 -2.64 41.74 -40.62
CA VAL A 640 -1.23 41.60 -40.99
C VAL A 640 -1.11 40.73 -42.24
N PRO A 641 -0.44 41.23 -43.33
CA PRO A 641 -0.39 40.50 -44.59
C PRO A 641 0.51 39.24 -44.49
N ALA A 642 0.15 38.21 -45.29
CA ALA A 642 0.98 37.02 -45.44
C ALA A 642 2.35 37.43 -46.02
N GLY A 643 3.41 36.72 -45.58
CA GLY A 643 4.79 37.00 -45.99
C GLY A 643 5.49 38.08 -45.18
N ALA A 644 4.80 38.81 -44.29
CA ALA A 644 5.46 39.77 -43.41
C ALA A 644 6.52 39.08 -42.57
N GLN A 645 7.73 39.64 -42.54
CA GLN A 645 8.86 39.09 -41.76
C GLN A 645 8.78 39.54 -40.31
N LEU A 646 9.07 38.64 -39.39
CA LEU A 646 9.31 38.98 -37.99
C LEU A 646 10.75 39.43 -37.83
N CYS A 647 10.95 40.52 -37.10
CA CYS A 647 12.26 41.13 -36.82
C CYS A 647 12.50 41.21 -35.31
#